data_40be4249e04073069a1cfbdee5fd3417
#
_entry.id   40be4249e04073069a1cfbdee5fd3417
#
_cell.length_a   1.000
_cell.length_b   1.000
_cell.length_c   1.000
_cell.angle_alpha   90.00
_cell.angle_beta   90.00
_cell.angle_gamma   90.00
#
_symmetry.space_group_name_H-M   'P 1'
#
loop_
_entity.id
_entity.type
_entity.pdbx_description
1 polymer ?
#
loop_
_entity_poly.entity_id
_entity_poly.type
_entity_poly.pdbx_seq_one_letter_code
_entity_poly.pdbx_strand_id
1 'polypeptide(L)'
;LAGREYPLERTRNIGIMAHIDAGKTTLTERILYYTGVNYKIGDTHEGTATMDWMEQEQERGITITSAATTCHWTLEEKTKPKKDALEHRINIIDTPGHVDFTVEVERSLRVLDGAVGVFCAKGGVEPQSENVWRQADTYNVPRMAFINKMDILGADFYNAVEQIKTRLGKNAICLQLPIGKEDEFKGIIDLMEMQAYIYNDDKGDDITVCDIPDDMKDDAELYRTELVEKICELDDDLMMMYLEGEEPSIDELKAVLRKATCECTAVPVCCGSAYRNKGVQKLLDAILEYMPAPTDIPAIKGVDMDGNEIERHSSDEEPFSALAFKIMTDPFVGKLAYFRVYSGTMNSGSYVLNATKGKKERVGRILQMHANKRQELDKVYSGDIAAAIGFKFTTTGDTICDEQHPVILESMEFPEPVIELAIEPKTKASQGKLGESLAKLAEEDPTFRAHTDHETGQTIIAGMGELHLEIIVDRLLREFKVEANVGAPQVAYKEAITKPVEVDSKYAKQSGGRGQYGHCKVKFEPMDVNGEETYKFESTVVGGAIPKEYIPAVGEGIEEAMKSGILGGFPVVGVHANVYDGSYHEVDSSEMAFHIAGSLAFKDAMKKGEPVLLEPIMKVEVTMPEEYMGDVIGDINSRRGRIEGMDDLGGGKIVRGYVPLSEMFGYSTDLRSRTQGRGNYSMFFEKYEPVPKSVQEKVLSNKNA
;
A
#
# COMPACT_ATOMS: atom_id res chain seq x y z
N LEU A 1 19.46 -33.16 -10.69
CA LEU A 1 18.85 -31.86 -10.99
C LEU A 1 17.53 -31.80 -10.23
N ALA A 2 17.54 -31.24 -9.05
CA ALA A 2 16.31 -30.91 -8.34
C ALA A 2 15.64 -29.80 -9.14
N GLY A 3 14.62 -30.14 -9.93
CA GLY A 3 13.79 -29.19 -10.64
C GLY A 3 12.86 -28.45 -9.67
N ARG A 4 12.11 -27.51 -10.19
CA ARG A 4 11.04 -26.80 -9.51
C ARG A 4 10.03 -27.82 -8.92
N GLU A 5 9.65 -27.66 -7.67
CA GLU A 5 8.70 -28.54 -6.99
C GLU A 5 7.27 -28.33 -7.53
N TYR A 6 6.86 -27.08 -7.73
CA TYR A 6 5.57 -26.71 -8.30
C TYR A 6 5.77 -25.92 -9.59
N PRO A 7 5.16 -26.31 -10.73
CA PRO A 7 5.15 -25.52 -11.95
C PRO A 7 4.51 -24.16 -11.72
N LEU A 8 4.86 -23.18 -12.57
CA LEU A 8 4.30 -21.82 -12.52
C LEU A 8 2.77 -21.81 -12.61
N GLU A 9 2.20 -22.66 -13.47
CA GLU A 9 0.75 -22.78 -13.67
C GLU A 9 0.01 -23.23 -12.41
N ARG A 10 0.71 -23.91 -11.49
CA ARG A 10 0.17 -24.39 -10.22
C ARG A 10 0.62 -23.54 -9.03
N THR A 11 1.07 -22.34 -9.27
CA THR A 11 1.43 -21.38 -8.23
C THR A 11 0.43 -20.23 -8.23
N ARG A 12 0.04 -19.78 -7.03
CA ARG A 12 -0.82 -18.60 -6.81
C ARG A 12 -0.15 -17.68 -5.79
N ASN A 13 0.04 -16.42 -6.14
CA ASN A 13 0.55 -15.38 -5.26
C ASN A 13 -0.59 -14.42 -4.94
N ILE A 14 -1.22 -14.61 -3.79
CA ILE A 14 -2.51 -14.00 -3.44
C ILE A 14 -2.35 -13.09 -2.22
N GLY A 15 -2.92 -11.90 -2.31
CA GLY A 15 -3.13 -11.02 -1.17
C GLY A 15 -4.54 -11.12 -0.62
N ILE A 16 -4.68 -10.95 0.67
CA ILE A 16 -5.98 -10.77 1.32
C ILE A 16 -6.07 -9.35 1.79
N MET A 17 -7.03 -8.60 1.26
CA MET A 17 -7.24 -7.19 1.55
C MET A 17 -8.66 -6.94 2.05
N ALA A 18 -8.78 -6.05 3.02
CA ALA A 18 -10.07 -5.71 3.62
C ALA A 18 -9.98 -4.40 4.40
N HIS A 19 -11.15 -3.83 4.74
CA HIS A 19 -11.19 -2.82 5.80
C HIS A 19 -11.04 -3.47 7.19
N ILE A 20 -10.85 -2.63 8.20
CA ILE A 20 -10.80 -3.06 9.60
C ILE A 20 -12.09 -3.81 9.94
N ASP A 21 -11.97 -4.86 10.71
CA ASP A 21 -13.10 -5.69 11.18
C ASP A 21 -13.91 -6.44 10.11
N ALA A 22 -13.49 -6.47 8.84
CA ALA A 22 -14.15 -7.33 7.84
C ALA A 22 -13.92 -8.83 8.06
N GLY A 23 -13.00 -9.18 8.96
CA GLY A 23 -12.67 -10.58 9.28
C GLY A 23 -11.54 -11.15 8.42
N LYS A 24 -10.65 -10.30 7.92
CA LYS A 24 -9.50 -10.67 7.10
C LYS A 24 -8.60 -11.72 7.78
N THR A 25 -8.09 -11.41 8.96
CA THR A 25 -7.20 -12.32 9.71
C THR A 25 -7.89 -13.63 10.08
N THR A 26 -9.17 -13.57 10.46
CA THR A 26 -9.98 -14.77 10.68
C THR A 26 -10.06 -15.64 9.44
N LEU A 27 -10.29 -15.05 8.26
CA LEU A 27 -10.31 -15.78 7.00
C LEU A 27 -8.95 -16.44 6.70
N THR A 28 -7.86 -15.70 6.87
CA THR A 28 -6.51 -16.22 6.66
C THR A 28 -6.21 -17.40 7.58
N GLU A 29 -6.55 -17.30 8.87
CA GLU A 29 -6.38 -18.41 9.83
C GLU A 29 -7.21 -19.64 9.45
N ARG A 30 -8.41 -19.49 8.90
CA ARG A 30 -9.23 -20.61 8.41
C ARG A 30 -8.62 -21.25 7.16
N ILE A 31 -8.08 -20.45 6.24
CA ILE A 31 -7.34 -20.96 5.09
C ILE A 31 -6.14 -21.79 5.55
N LEU A 32 -5.36 -21.32 6.51
CA LEU A 32 -4.23 -22.05 7.06
C LEU A 32 -4.65 -23.34 7.76
N TYR A 33 -5.80 -23.36 8.43
CA TYR A 33 -6.35 -24.54 9.05
C TYR A 33 -6.77 -25.60 8.01
N TYR A 34 -7.58 -25.24 7.03
CA TYR A 34 -8.06 -26.19 6.01
C TYR A 34 -6.95 -26.69 5.08
N THR A 35 -5.90 -25.93 4.88
CA THR A 35 -4.71 -26.35 4.11
C THR A 35 -3.71 -27.16 4.94
N GLY A 36 -4.00 -27.44 6.22
CA GLY A 36 -3.18 -28.26 7.09
C GLY A 36 -1.89 -27.60 7.61
N VAL A 37 -1.73 -26.31 7.42
CA VAL A 37 -0.59 -25.56 7.97
C VAL A 37 -0.72 -25.39 9.48
N ASN A 38 -1.92 -25.13 9.96
CA ASN A 38 -2.24 -25.03 11.39
C ASN A 38 -3.09 -26.23 11.83
N TYR A 39 -2.76 -26.80 13.00
CA TYR A 39 -3.53 -27.88 13.61
C TYR A 39 -4.68 -27.39 14.51
N LYS A 40 -4.65 -26.12 14.88
CA LYS A 40 -5.69 -25.46 15.67
C LYS A 40 -6.13 -24.19 14.97
N ILE A 41 -7.40 -23.88 15.12
CA ILE A 41 -7.98 -22.65 14.64
C ILE A 41 -7.49 -21.50 15.55
N GLY A 42 -6.76 -20.54 14.99
CA GLY A 42 -6.38 -19.30 15.68
C GLY A 42 -7.53 -18.30 15.73
N ASP A 43 -7.57 -17.45 16.74
CA ASP A 43 -8.55 -16.38 16.91
C ASP A 43 -7.86 -15.04 17.19
N THR A 44 -8.27 -13.99 16.48
CA THR A 44 -7.77 -12.64 16.65
C THR A 44 -8.15 -12.04 17.99
N HIS A 45 -9.36 -12.33 18.48
CA HIS A 45 -9.84 -11.81 19.77
C HIS A 45 -9.14 -12.47 20.97
N GLU A 46 -8.64 -13.69 20.80
CA GLU A 46 -7.86 -14.40 21.81
C GLU A 46 -6.34 -14.17 21.66
N GLY A 47 -5.88 -13.40 20.65
CA GLY A 47 -4.47 -13.17 20.37
C GLY A 47 -3.70 -14.43 19.95
N THR A 48 -4.39 -15.43 19.39
CA THR A 48 -3.80 -16.72 18.99
C THR A 48 -3.59 -16.84 17.49
N ALA A 49 -3.84 -15.78 16.72
CA ALA A 49 -3.68 -15.76 15.27
C ALA A 49 -2.21 -15.89 14.87
N THR A 50 -1.94 -16.81 13.93
CA THR A 50 -0.56 -17.16 13.51
C THR A 50 0.09 -16.07 12.65
N MET A 51 -0.71 -15.33 11.90
CA MET A 51 -0.23 -14.28 11.01
C MET A 51 0.04 -12.97 11.74
N ASP A 52 -0.61 -12.72 12.87
CA ASP A 52 -0.37 -11.57 13.74
C ASP A 52 0.77 -11.92 14.71
N TRP A 53 2.01 -11.77 14.29
CA TRP A 53 3.19 -12.20 15.03
C TRP A 53 3.72 -11.15 16.02
N MET A 54 3.35 -9.88 15.86
CA MET A 54 3.72 -8.81 16.77
C MET A 54 2.80 -8.78 18.00
N GLU A 55 3.37 -8.57 19.18
CA GLU A 55 2.57 -8.41 20.41
C GLU A 55 1.52 -7.29 20.28
N GLN A 56 1.85 -6.22 19.59
CA GLN A 56 0.95 -5.10 19.32
C GLN A 56 -0.23 -5.48 18.42
N GLU A 57 -0.02 -6.35 17.43
CA GLU A 57 -1.08 -6.87 16.58
C GLU A 57 -2.06 -7.72 17.41
N GLN A 58 -1.52 -8.59 18.25
CA GLN A 58 -2.31 -9.45 19.14
C GLN A 58 -3.09 -8.66 20.20
N GLU A 59 -2.47 -7.67 20.83
CA GLU A 59 -3.11 -6.83 21.83
C GLU A 59 -4.21 -5.92 21.26
N ARG A 60 -4.00 -5.41 20.04
CA ARG A 60 -4.94 -4.48 19.38
C ARG A 60 -5.96 -5.17 18.50
N GLY A 61 -5.73 -6.44 18.15
CA GLY A 61 -6.56 -7.22 17.23
C GLY A 61 -6.55 -6.68 15.78
N ILE A 62 -5.47 -6.02 15.37
CA ILE A 62 -5.31 -5.45 14.03
C ILE A 62 -4.00 -5.91 13.40
N THR A 63 -3.99 -6.13 12.09
CA THR A 63 -2.76 -6.37 11.34
C THR A 63 -2.05 -5.05 11.07
N ILE A 64 -0.79 -4.96 11.47
CA ILE A 64 0.06 -3.77 11.33
C ILE A 64 1.03 -3.96 10.16
N THR A 65 1.68 -5.13 10.12
CA THR A 65 2.64 -5.47 9.07
C THR A 65 2.12 -6.62 8.23
N SER A 66 2.41 -6.58 6.92
CA SER A 66 2.10 -7.71 6.05
C SER A 66 2.92 -8.94 6.43
N ALA A 67 2.26 -10.08 6.53
CA ALA A 67 2.88 -11.37 6.78
C ALA A 67 2.67 -12.29 5.58
N ALA A 68 3.72 -13.03 5.21
CA ALA A 68 3.69 -13.97 4.10
C ALA A 68 3.74 -15.41 4.61
N THR A 69 2.92 -16.27 4.03
CA THR A 69 2.94 -17.72 4.31
C THR A 69 2.64 -18.52 3.06
N THR A 70 3.07 -19.77 3.06
CA THR A 70 2.82 -20.70 1.96
C THR A 70 1.92 -21.84 2.43
N CYS A 71 0.90 -22.17 1.65
CA CYS A 71 0.03 -23.29 1.85
C CYS A 71 -0.26 -24.03 0.54
N HIS A 72 -0.91 -25.18 0.63
CA HIS A 72 -1.19 -26.05 -0.51
C HIS A 72 -2.65 -26.44 -0.53
N TRP A 73 -3.23 -26.49 -1.72
CA TRP A 73 -4.61 -26.90 -1.89
C TRP A 73 -4.81 -27.70 -3.18
N THR A 74 -5.71 -28.67 -3.13
CA THR A 74 -6.14 -29.44 -4.30
C THR A 74 -7.63 -29.19 -4.51
N LEU A 75 -8.02 -28.90 -5.76
CA LEU A 75 -9.43 -28.70 -6.12
C LEU A 75 -10.31 -29.83 -5.59
N GLU A 76 -11.44 -29.48 -5.01
CA GLU A 76 -12.43 -30.40 -4.51
C GLU A 76 -13.60 -30.58 -5.49
N GLU A 77 -14.10 -31.83 -5.57
CA GLU A 77 -15.37 -32.17 -6.17
C GLU A 77 -16.24 -32.77 -5.10
N LYS A 78 -17.39 -32.14 -4.82
CA LYS A 78 -18.31 -32.58 -3.77
C LYS A 78 -17.61 -32.88 -2.41
N THR A 79 -16.82 -31.90 -1.95
CA THR A 79 -16.09 -31.94 -0.65
C THR A 79 -14.95 -32.96 -0.54
N LYS A 80 -14.53 -33.55 -1.63
CA LYS A 80 -13.36 -34.46 -1.68
C LYS A 80 -12.39 -33.97 -2.77
N PRO A 81 -11.09 -34.25 -2.60
CA PRO A 81 -10.14 -33.94 -3.66
C PRO A 81 -10.61 -34.52 -5.00
N LYS A 82 -10.72 -33.69 -6.02
CA LYS A 82 -11.13 -34.07 -7.37
C LYS A 82 -10.16 -35.14 -7.90
N LYS A 83 -10.69 -36.18 -8.48
CA LYS A 83 -9.88 -37.25 -9.10
C LYS A 83 -8.94 -36.64 -10.16
N ASP A 84 -7.68 -37.02 -10.11
CA ASP A 84 -6.62 -36.56 -11.01
C ASP A 84 -6.28 -35.03 -10.91
N ALA A 85 -6.86 -34.29 -9.96
CA ALA A 85 -6.47 -32.92 -9.70
C ALA A 85 -5.08 -32.85 -9.03
N LEU A 86 -4.28 -31.90 -9.48
CA LEU A 86 -2.94 -31.68 -8.98
C LEU A 86 -2.96 -30.64 -7.86
N GLU A 87 -2.11 -30.85 -6.86
CA GLU A 87 -1.92 -29.90 -5.77
C GLU A 87 -1.30 -28.59 -6.28
N HIS A 88 -1.82 -27.47 -5.80
CA HIS A 88 -1.32 -26.13 -6.07
C HIS A 88 -0.66 -25.56 -4.82
N ARG A 89 0.36 -24.73 -5.06
CA ARG A 89 1.00 -23.93 -4.03
C ARG A 89 0.38 -22.54 -4.01
N ILE A 90 -0.04 -22.07 -2.84
CA ILE A 90 -0.61 -20.74 -2.63
C ILE A 90 0.29 -19.99 -1.66
N ASN A 91 0.88 -18.89 -2.13
CA ASN A 91 1.57 -17.94 -1.28
C ASN A 91 0.57 -16.85 -0.92
N ILE A 92 0.33 -16.67 0.36
CA ILE A 92 -0.61 -15.68 0.87
C ILE A 92 0.16 -14.56 1.55
N ILE A 93 -0.16 -13.33 1.20
CA ILE A 93 0.28 -12.13 1.92
C ILE A 93 -0.95 -11.52 2.58
N ASP A 94 -0.95 -11.50 3.90
CA ASP A 94 -1.96 -10.83 4.70
C ASP A 94 -1.57 -9.36 4.84
N THR A 95 -2.46 -8.44 4.42
CA THR A 95 -2.18 -7.00 4.38
C THR A 95 -2.89 -6.27 5.51
N PRO A 96 -2.33 -5.15 6.03
CA PRO A 96 -3.04 -4.31 6.99
C PRO A 96 -4.35 -3.77 6.45
N GLY A 97 -5.33 -3.56 7.34
CA GLY A 97 -6.60 -2.92 7.00
C GLY A 97 -6.69 -1.45 7.45
N HIS A 98 -5.72 -0.95 8.21
CA HIS A 98 -5.74 0.40 8.75
C HIS A 98 -5.08 1.42 7.83
N VAL A 99 -5.63 2.63 7.79
CA VAL A 99 -5.22 3.72 6.89
C VAL A 99 -3.75 4.13 7.06
N ASP A 100 -3.28 4.18 8.29
CA ASP A 100 -1.90 4.56 8.60
C ASP A 100 -0.87 3.59 8.01
N PHE A 101 -1.31 2.38 7.63
CA PHE A 101 -0.48 1.33 7.03
C PHE A 101 -0.77 1.09 5.54
N THR A 102 -1.35 2.06 4.87
CA THR A 102 -1.67 2.03 3.43
C THR A 102 -0.48 1.60 2.57
N VAL A 103 0.71 2.01 2.96
CA VAL A 103 1.97 1.67 2.26
C VAL A 103 2.31 0.19 2.36
N GLU A 104 2.01 -0.48 3.46
CA GLU A 104 2.18 -1.94 3.56
C GLU A 104 1.24 -2.67 2.58
N VAL A 105 0.03 -2.16 2.41
CA VAL A 105 -0.92 -2.68 1.40
C VAL A 105 -0.36 -2.48 0.00
N GLU A 106 0.11 -1.28 -0.31
CA GLU A 106 0.65 -0.92 -1.62
C GLU A 106 1.88 -1.75 -2.00
N ARG A 107 2.83 -1.91 -1.07
CA ARG A 107 3.97 -2.81 -1.27
C ARG A 107 3.56 -4.24 -1.60
N SER A 108 2.57 -4.75 -0.88
CA SER A 108 2.06 -6.10 -1.08
C SER A 108 1.36 -6.23 -2.43
N LEU A 109 0.49 -5.29 -2.78
CA LEU A 109 -0.23 -5.29 -4.06
C LEU A 109 0.72 -5.26 -5.26
N ARG A 110 1.84 -4.55 -5.14
CA ARG A 110 2.84 -4.45 -6.23
C ARG A 110 3.44 -5.79 -6.62
N VAL A 111 3.56 -6.72 -5.68
CA VAL A 111 4.23 -8.02 -5.89
C VAL A 111 3.26 -9.20 -6.00
N LEU A 112 1.98 -8.97 -5.82
CA LEU A 112 0.93 -9.98 -5.91
C LEU A 112 0.43 -10.16 -7.34
N ASP A 113 0.02 -11.38 -7.65
CA ASP A 113 -0.60 -11.72 -8.92
C ASP A 113 -2.11 -11.57 -8.88
N GLY A 114 -2.70 -11.70 -7.70
CA GLY A 114 -4.13 -11.52 -7.48
C GLY A 114 -4.44 -11.20 -6.02
N ALA A 115 -5.64 -10.75 -5.75
CA ALA A 115 -6.08 -10.43 -4.40
C ALA A 115 -7.53 -10.85 -4.16
N VAL A 116 -7.81 -11.23 -2.91
CA VAL A 116 -9.16 -11.47 -2.41
C VAL A 116 -9.58 -10.27 -1.56
N GLY A 117 -10.58 -9.54 -2.03
CA GLY A 117 -11.21 -8.47 -1.28
C GLY A 117 -12.27 -9.03 -0.33
N VAL A 118 -12.10 -8.87 0.97
CA VAL A 118 -13.04 -9.33 1.98
C VAL A 118 -13.95 -8.17 2.38
N PHE A 119 -15.26 -8.36 2.22
CA PHE A 119 -16.29 -7.38 2.56
C PHE A 119 -17.19 -7.94 3.67
N CYS A 120 -17.59 -7.07 4.59
CA CYS A 120 -18.57 -7.42 5.60
C CYS A 120 -19.97 -7.42 4.99
N ALA A 121 -20.73 -8.50 5.16
CA ALA A 121 -22.09 -8.60 4.63
C ALA A 121 -23.04 -7.52 5.16
N LYS A 122 -22.79 -6.98 6.35
CA LYS A 122 -23.57 -5.89 6.95
C LYS A 122 -23.13 -4.52 6.43
N GLY A 123 -21.83 -4.25 6.42
CA GLY A 123 -21.29 -2.92 6.03
C GLY A 123 -21.15 -2.74 4.52
N GLY A 124 -21.03 -3.83 3.79
CA GLY A 124 -20.79 -3.78 2.34
C GLY A 124 -19.45 -3.15 2.00
N VAL A 125 -19.45 -2.22 1.05
CA VAL A 125 -18.28 -1.45 0.65
C VAL A 125 -18.09 -0.27 1.60
N GLU A 126 -17.13 -0.36 2.48
CA GLU A 126 -16.76 0.70 3.40
C GLU A 126 -15.64 1.59 2.82
N PRO A 127 -15.41 2.80 3.38
CA PRO A 127 -14.43 3.75 2.84
C PRO A 127 -13.02 3.19 2.67
N GLN A 128 -12.56 2.41 3.63
CA GLN A 128 -11.26 1.75 3.54
C GLN A 128 -11.21 0.68 2.45
N SER A 129 -12.33 -0.02 2.20
CA SER A 129 -12.46 -0.96 1.09
C SER A 129 -12.27 -0.25 -0.25
N GLU A 130 -12.86 0.93 -0.44
CA GLU A 130 -12.68 1.73 -1.66
C GLU A 130 -11.22 2.12 -1.87
N ASN A 131 -10.54 2.56 -0.81
CA ASN A 131 -9.14 2.98 -0.91
C ASN A 131 -8.23 1.83 -1.30
N VAL A 132 -8.33 0.69 -0.61
CA VAL A 132 -7.53 -0.51 -0.92
C VAL A 132 -7.85 -1.02 -2.33
N TRP A 133 -9.11 -0.91 -2.75
CA TRP A 133 -9.52 -1.30 -4.11
C TRP A 133 -8.94 -0.40 -5.19
N ARG A 134 -8.89 0.93 -4.96
CA ARG A 134 -8.23 1.88 -5.86
C ARG A 134 -6.74 1.63 -5.98
N GLN A 135 -6.06 1.32 -4.88
CA GLN A 135 -4.65 0.94 -4.92
C GLN A 135 -4.42 -0.31 -5.78
N ALA A 136 -5.31 -1.30 -5.65
CA ALA A 136 -5.26 -2.48 -6.51
C ALA A 136 -5.55 -2.16 -7.99
N ASP A 137 -6.38 -1.15 -8.28
CA ASP A 137 -6.58 -0.64 -9.64
C ASP A 137 -5.30 -0.02 -10.22
N THR A 138 -4.56 0.73 -9.42
CA THR A 138 -3.29 1.36 -9.83
C THR A 138 -2.28 0.34 -10.37
N TYR A 139 -2.21 -0.82 -9.74
CA TYR A 139 -1.30 -1.91 -10.16
C TYR A 139 -1.95 -2.97 -11.05
N ASN A 140 -3.19 -2.77 -11.49
CA ASN A 140 -3.96 -3.73 -12.31
C ASN A 140 -3.96 -5.15 -11.73
N VAL A 141 -4.16 -5.26 -10.42
CA VAL A 141 -4.19 -6.55 -9.72
C VAL A 141 -5.54 -7.23 -9.94
N PRO A 142 -5.57 -8.44 -10.53
CA PRO A 142 -6.78 -9.27 -10.61
C PRO A 142 -7.38 -9.54 -9.23
N ARG A 143 -8.70 -9.46 -9.11
CA ARG A 143 -9.40 -9.53 -7.83
C ARG A 143 -10.62 -10.42 -7.88
N MET A 144 -10.90 -11.03 -6.75
CA MET A 144 -12.21 -11.61 -6.43
C MET A 144 -12.70 -11.05 -5.09
N ALA A 145 -14.00 -11.17 -4.84
CA ALA A 145 -14.62 -10.70 -3.62
C ALA A 145 -15.13 -11.86 -2.77
N PHE A 146 -14.98 -11.75 -1.47
CA PHE A 146 -15.56 -12.66 -0.49
C PHE A 146 -16.44 -11.88 0.48
N ILE A 147 -17.75 -12.11 0.43
CA ILE A 147 -18.71 -11.49 1.34
C ILE A 147 -18.74 -12.31 2.63
N ASN A 148 -18.05 -11.80 3.63
CA ASN A 148 -17.85 -12.45 4.93
C ASN A 148 -18.88 -12.01 5.97
N LYS A 149 -18.92 -12.71 7.07
CA LYS A 149 -19.82 -12.42 8.21
C LYS A 149 -21.31 -12.52 7.85
N MET A 150 -21.67 -13.51 7.06
CA MET A 150 -23.08 -13.79 6.74
C MET A 150 -23.93 -14.18 7.96
N ASP A 151 -23.28 -14.53 9.06
CA ASP A 151 -23.87 -14.96 10.34
C ASP A 151 -24.23 -13.83 11.30
N ILE A 152 -23.84 -12.58 11.02
CA ILE A 152 -24.11 -11.46 11.92
C ILE A 152 -25.46 -10.80 11.64
N LEU A 153 -26.03 -10.17 12.67
CA LEU A 153 -27.29 -9.42 12.57
C LEU A 153 -27.16 -8.24 11.59
N GLY A 154 -28.04 -8.17 10.60
CA GLY A 154 -28.02 -7.18 9.54
C GLY A 154 -27.20 -7.59 8.32
N ALA A 155 -26.75 -8.85 8.21
CA ALA A 155 -26.07 -9.34 7.02
C ALA A 155 -26.99 -9.33 5.80
N ASP A 156 -26.50 -8.74 4.71
CA ASP A 156 -27.21 -8.65 3.42
C ASP A 156 -26.22 -8.82 2.26
N PHE A 157 -26.15 -10.04 1.74
CA PHE A 157 -25.29 -10.38 0.62
C PHE A 157 -25.60 -9.57 -0.64
N TYR A 158 -26.87 -9.45 -0.98
CA TYR A 158 -27.29 -8.80 -2.23
C TYR A 158 -26.98 -7.30 -2.24
N ASN A 159 -27.17 -6.63 -1.10
CA ASN A 159 -26.79 -5.24 -0.93
C ASN A 159 -25.27 -5.05 -1.03
N ALA A 160 -24.48 -5.94 -0.43
CA ALA A 160 -23.02 -5.87 -0.52
C ALA A 160 -22.52 -6.03 -1.96
N VAL A 161 -23.10 -6.96 -2.73
CA VAL A 161 -22.78 -7.14 -4.15
C VAL A 161 -23.18 -5.92 -4.97
N GLU A 162 -24.36 -5.34 -4.73
CA GLU A 162 -24.81 -4.14 -5.42
C GLU A 162 -23.90 -2.93 -5.14
N GLN A 163 -23.39 -2.79 -3.92
CA GLN A 163 -22.42 -1.77 -3.60
C GLN A 163 -21.08 -1.96 -4.32
N ILE A 164 -20.64 -3.20 -4.51
CA ILE A 164 -19.44 -3.47 -5.33
C ILE A 164 -19.67 -2.99 -6.77
N LYS A 165 -20.84 -3.24 -7.35
CA LYS A 165 -21.19 -2.79 -8.70
C LYS A 165 -21.25 -1.27 -8.79
N THR A 166 -21.91 -0.61 -7.86
CA THR A 166 -22.22 0.82 -7.92
C THR A 166 -21.09 1.70 -7.38
N ARG A 167 -20.51 1.38 -6.22
CA ARG A 167 -19.49 2.20 -5.58
C ARG A 167 -18.09 1.93 -6.11
N LEU A 168 -17.76 0.68 -6.42
CA LEU A 168 -16.47 0.33 -7.00
C LEU A 168 -16.49 0.33 -8.54
N GLY A 169 -17.69 0.42 -9.14
CA GLY A 169 -17.83 0.45 -10.60
C GLY A 169 -17.35 -0.84 -11.28
N LYS A 170 -17.46 -1.99 -10.60
CA LYS A 170 -16.91 -3.26 -11.07
C LYS A 170 -17.99 -4.22 -11.56
N ASN A 171 -17.62 -5.05 -12.54
CA ASN A 171 -18.46 -6.13 -13.04
C ASN A 171 -18.41 -7.31 -12.06
N ALA A 172 -19.19 -7.23 -10.98
CA ALA A 172 -19.29 -8.30 -9.99
C ALA A 172 -20.17 -9.41 -10.51
N ILE A 173 -19.63 -10.63 -10.54
CA ILE A 173 -20.31 -11.84 -11.01
C ILE A 173 -20.45 -12.81 -9.83
N CYS A 174 -21.66 -13.07 -9.38
CA CYS A 174 -21.92 -13.98 -8.28
C CYS A 174 -21.68 -15.43 -8.70
N LEU A 175 -20.72 -16.08 -8.04
CA LEU A 175 -20.49 -17.52 -8.17
C LEU A 175 -21.39 -18.34 -7.23
N GLN A 176 -21.81 -17.72 -6.15
CA GLN A 176 -22.51 -18.37 -5.05
C GLN A 176 -23.65 -17.48 -4.55
N LEU A 177 -24.65 -18.12 -3.96
CA LEU A 177 -25.69 -17.46 -3.16
C LEU A 177 -25.66 -18.03 -1.74
N PRO A 178 -25.93 -17.22 -0.70
CA PRO A 178 -26.04 -17.71 0.66
C PRO A 178 -27.36 -18.46 0.88
N ILE A 179 -27.32 -19.52 1.67
CA ILE A 179 -28.51 -20.22 2.16
C ILE A 179 -28.80 -19.72 3.58
N GLY A 180 -29.82 -18.88 3.69
CA GLY A 180 -30.13 -18.16 4.92
C GLY A 180 -29.20 -16.96 5.16
N LYS A 181 -29.46 -16.24 6.25
CA LYS A 181 -28.66 -15.11 6.72
C LYS A 181 -28.72 -15.03 8.24
N GLU A 182 -27.78 -14.34 8.84
CA GLU A 182 -27.68 -14.20 10.29
C GLU A 182 -27.58 -15.59 10.97
N ASP A 183 -28.33 -15.84 12.04
CA ASP A 183 -28.31 -17.12 12.74
C ASP A 183 -28.81 -18.30 11.89
N GLU A 184 -29.56 -18.03 10.82
CA GLU A 184 -30.05 -19.05 9.89
C GLU A 184 -29.10 -19.34 8.73
N PHE A 185 -27.95 -18.67 8.66
CA PHE A 185 -26.94 -18.93 7.64
C PHE A 185 -26.34 -20.34 7.84
N LYS A 186 -26.62 -21.25 6.93
CA LYS A 186 -26.23 -22.64 7.04
C LYS A 186 -25.42 -23.20 5.87
N GLY A 187 -25.31 -22.46 4.79
CA GLY A 187 -24.56 -22.96 3.64
C GLY A 187 -24.59 -22.00 2.45
N ILE A 188 -24.16 -22.54 1.32
CA ILE A 188 -24.04 -21.80 0.06
C ILE A 188 -24.63 -22.60 -1.11
N ILE A 189 -25.12 -21.89 -2.12
CA ILE A 189 -25.48 -22.46 -3.42
C ILE A 189 -24.34 -22.18 -4.39
N ASP A 190 -23.79 -23.20 -5.00
CA ASP A 190 -22.84 -23.06 -6.13
C ASP A 190 -23.65 -22.87 -7.42
N LEU A 191 -23.59 -21.68 -8.00
CA LEU A 191 -24.31 -21.34 -9.22
C LEU A 191 -23.70 -21.93 -10.50
N MET A 192 -22.42 -22.32 -10.48
CA MET A 192 -21.82 -23.02 -11.62
C MET A 192 -22.33 -24.45 -11.74
N GLU A 193 -22.36 -25.17 -10.64
CA GLU A 193 -22.79 -26.57 -10.58
C GLU A 193 -24.27 -26.76 -10.26
N MET A 194 -24.95 -25.70 -9.81
CA MET A 194 -26.35 -25.71 -9.34
C MET A 194 -26.59 -26.74 -8.24
N GLN A 195 -25.74 -26.71 -7.21
CA GLN A 195 -25.84 -27.57 -6.04
C GLN A 195 -25.75 -26.74 -4.75
N ALA A 196 -26.35 -27.27 -3.68
CA ALA A 196 -26.29 -26.67 -2.36
C ALA A 196 -25.25 -27.40 -1.49
N TYR A 197 -24.48 -26.61 -0.74
CA TYR A 197 -23.51 -27.08 0.25
C TYR A 197 -23.97 -26.61 1.62
N ILE A 198 -24.42 -27.58 2.45
CA ILE A 198 -24.93 -27.30 3.80
C ILE A 198 -23.92 -27.78 4.83
N TYR A 199 -23.52 -26.88 5.70
CA TYR A 199 -22.56 -27.14 6.78
C TYR A 199 -23.31 -27.61 8.02
N ASN A 200 -22.99 -28.82 8.50
CA ASN A 200 -23.70 -29.47 9.59
C ASN A 200 -22.99 -29.33 10.95
N ASP A 201 -21.73 -28.92 10.96
CA ASP A 201 -20.93 -28.76 12.16
C ASP A 201 -20.29 -27.37 12.29
N ASP A 202 -19.78 -27.08 13.49
CA ASP A 202 -19.12 -25.80 13.78
C ASP A 202 -17.67 -25.75 13.27
N LYS A 203 -17.09 -26.87 12.86
CA LYS A 203 -15.72 -26.93 12.32
C LYS A 203 -15.67 -26.78 10.80
N GLY A 204 -16.80 -26.87 10.13
CA GLY A 204 -16.90 -26.81 8.69
C GLY A 204 -16.35 -28.04 7.96
N ASP A 205 -16.19 -29.18 8.66
CA ASP A 205 -15.69 -30.44 8.10
C ASP A 205 -16.81 -31.34 7.59
N ASP A 206 -18.00 -31.28 8.20
CA ASP A 206 -19.17 -32.04 7.80
C ASP A 206 -20.08 -31.21 6.88
N ILE A 207 -19.96 -31.46 5.58
CA ILE A 207 -20.68 -30.72 4.53
C ILE A 207 -21.57 -31.70 3.76
N THR A 208 -22.87 -31.44 3.70
CA THR A 208 -23.82 -32.16 2.86
C THR A 208 -23.99 -31.47 1.52
N VAL A 209 -23.67 -32.15 0.43
CA VAL A 209 -23.97 -31.70 -0.93
C VAL A 209 -25.31 -32.24 -1.37
N CYS A 210 -26.26 -31.38 -1.66
CA CYS A 210 -27.63 -31.74 -2.00
C CYS A 210 -28.21 -30.83 -3.07
N ASP A 211 -29.43 -31.13 -3.49
CA ASP A 211 -30.19 -30.27 -4.39
C ASP A 211 -30.52 -28.94 -3.71
N ILE A 212 -30.69 -27.90 -4.54
CA ILE A 212 -31.04 -26.56 -4.05
C ILE A 212 -32.38 -26.63 -3.32
N PRO A 213 -32.50 -26.02 -2.12
CA PRO A 213 -33.77 -25.91 -1.41
C PRO A 213 -34.91 -25.35 -2.25
N ASP A 214 -36.11 -25.90 -2.12
CA ASP A 214 -37.25 -25.50 -2.97
C ASP A 214 -37.60 -24.03 -2.89
N ASP A 215 -37.42 -23.40 -1.74
CA ASP A 215 -37.62 -21.94 -1.50
C ASP A 215 -36.60 -21.04 -2.16
N MET A 216 -35.47 -21.60 -2.62
CA MET A 216 -34.39 -20.84 -3.28
C MET A 216 -34.19 -21.20 -4.75
N LYS A 217 -34.98 -22.14 -5.31
CA LYS A 217 -34.82 -22.59 -6.70
C LYS A 217 -35.00 -21.46 -7.70
N ASP A 218 -36.03 -20.67 -7.53
CA ASP A 218 -36.35 -19.56 -8.45
C ASP A 218 -35.22 -18.50 -8.43
N ASP A 219 -34.73 -18.15 -7.25
CA ASP A 219 -33.61 -17.22 -7.10
C ASP A 219 -32.33 -17.80 -7.69
N ALA A 220 -32.04 -19.06 -7.45
CA ALA A 220 -30.87 -19.74 -7.97
C ALA A 220 -30.90 -19.80 -9.52
N GLU A 221 -32.04 -20.09 -10.14
CA GLU A 221 -32.22 -20.09 -11.58
C GLU A 221 -32.04 -18.66 -12.17
N LEU A 222 -32.58 -17.66 -11.51
CA LEU A 222 -32.43 -16.27 -11.92
C LEU A 222 -30.94 -15.83 -11.91
N TYR A 223 -30.23 -16.08 -10.81
CA TYR A 223 -28.82 -15.72 -10.68
C TYR A 223 -27.91 -16.61 -11.54
N ARG A 224 -28.27 -17.86 -11.79
CA ARG A 224 -27.58 -18.72 -12.77
C ARG A 224 -27.69 -18.15 -14.18
N THR A 225 -28.87 -17.72 -14.59
CA THR A 225 -29.07 -17.08 -15.89
C THR A 225 -28.25 -15.80 -15.99
N GLU A 226 -28.28 -14.94 -14.97
CA GLU A 226 -27.45 -13.73 -14.92
C GLU A 226 -25.94 -14.06 -15.00
N LEU A 227 -25.48 -15.10 -14.31
CA LEU A 227 -24.10 -15.57 -14.33
C LEU A 227 -23.68 -15.96 -15.76
N VAL A 228 -24.48 -16.80 -16.43
CA VAL A 228 -24.18 -17.26 -17.79
C VAL A 228 -24.20 -16.10 -18.79
N GLU A 229 -25.17 -15.22 -18.71
CA GLU A 229 -25.27 -14.04 -19.58
C GLU A 229 -24.05 -13.14 -19.44
N LYS A 230 -23.68 -12.78 -18.20
CA LYS A 230 -22.51 -11.94 -17.94
C LYS A 230 -21.20 -12.55 -18.39
N ILE A 231 -21.04 -13.85 -18.25
CA ILE A 231 -19.84 -14.55 -18.75
C ILE A 231 -19.84 -14.57 -20.28
N CYS A 232 -20.97 -14.83 -20.91
CA CYS A 232 -21.08 -14.81 -22.38
C CYS A 232 -20.80 -13.41 -22.96
N GLU A 233 -21.17 -12.34 -22.28
CA GLU A 233 -20.85 -10.96 -22.66
C GLU A 233 -19.33 -10.67 -22.70
N LEU A 234 -18.52 -11.49 -22.06
CA LEU A 234 -17.06 -11.35 -22.02
C LEU A 234 -16.32 -12.03 -23.17
N ASP A 235 -17.03 -12.84 -23.97
CA ASP A 235 -16.45 -13.63 -25.07
C ASP A 235 -17.42 -13.74 -26.24
N ASP A 236 -17.01 -13.28 -27.40
CA ASP A 236 -17.86 -13.23 -28.60
C ASP A 236 -18.35 -14.61 -29.07
N ASP A 237 -17.51 -15.64 -28.96
CA ASP A 237 -17.86 -16.99 -29.36
C ASP A 237 -18.92 -17.59 -28.43
N LEU A 238 -18.77 -17.41 -27.13
CA LEU A 238 -19.79 -17.84 -26.14
C LEU A 238 -21.09 -17.05 -26.26
N MET A 239 -21.02 -15.77 -26.60
CA MET A 239 -22.21 -14.95 -26.84
C MET A 239 -22.97 -15.46 -28.08
N MET A 240 -22.30 -15.83 -29.15
CA MET A 240 -22.94 -16.42 -30.34
C MET A 240 -23.63 -17.74 -29.99
N MET A 241 -22.97 -18.65 -29.28
CA MET A 241 -23.58 -19.91 -28.80
C MET A 241 -24.84 -19.64 -27.98
N TYR A 242 -24.76 -18.73 -27.03
CA TYR A 242 -25.90 -18.40 -26.18
C TYR A 242 -27.08 -17.81 -26.93
N LEU A 243 -26.82 -16.93 -27.92
CA LEU A 243 -27.87 -16.35 -28.79
C LEU A 243 -28.52 -17.40 -29.75
N GLU A 244 -27.78 -18.44 -30.10
CA GLU A 244 -28.30 -19.58 -30.87
C GLU A 244 -29.11 -20.58 -30.01
N GLY A 245 -29.17 -20.34 -28.72
CA GLY A 245 -29.92 -21.17 -27.73
C GLY A 245 -29.13 -22.36 -27.20
N GLU A 246 -27.82 -22.37 -27.41
CA GLU A 246 -26.91 -23.37 -26.84
C GLU A 246 -26.27 -22.80 -25.56
N GLU A 247 -26.42 -23.49 -24.44
CA GLU A 247 -25.76 -23.11 -23.20
C GLU A 247 -24.30 -23.63 -23.20
N PRO A 248 -23.29 -22.76 -23.01
CA PRO A 248 -21.90 -23.17 -22.89
C PRO A 248 -21.69 -24.18 -21.75
N SER A 249 -20.71 -25.06 -21.87
CA SER A 249 -20.33 -25.98 -20.80
C SER A 249 -19.75 -25.23 -19.60
N ILE A 250 -19.79 -25.88 -18.42
CA ILE A 250 -19.20 -25.30 -17.21
C ILE A 250 -17.71 -25.00 -17.36
N ASP A 251 -16.98 -25.87 -18.06
CA ASP A 251 -15.54 -25.67 -18.31
C ASP A 251 -15.26 -24.45 -19.20
N GLU A 252 -16.08 -24.23 -20.23
CA GLU A 252 -15.98 -23.04 -21.10
C GLU A 252 -16.32 -21.77 -20.31
N LEU A 253 -17.37 -21.78 -19.50
CA LEU A 253 -17.73 -20.66 -18.62
C LEU A 253 -16.62 -20.33 -17.62
N LYS A 254 -16.04 -21.33 -16.98
CA LYS A 254 -14.92 -21.16 -16.06
C LYS A 254 -13.67 -20.59 -16.74
N ALA A 255 -13.34 -21.07 -17.93
CA ALA A 255 -12.19 -20.59 -18.70
C ALA A 255 -12.33 -19.11 -19.08
N VAL A 256 -13.50 -18.70 -19.56
CA VAL A 256 -13.77 -17.29 -19.91
C VAL A 256 -13.77 -16.39 -18.69
N LEU A 257 -14.40 -16.82 -17.58
CA LEU A 257 -14.42 -16.04 -16.35
C LEU A 257 -13.01 -15.90 -15.75
N ARG A 258 -12.18 -16.94 -15.81
CA ARG A 258 -10.78 -16.88 -15.40
C ARG A 258 -10.02 -15.83 -16.22
N LYS A 259 -10.13 -15.88 -17.54
CA LYS A 259 -9.48 -14.90 -18.42
C LYS A 259 -9.92 -13.49 -18.10
N ALA A 260 -11.22 -13.25 -17.97
CA ALA A 260 -11.76 -11.94 -17.63
C ALA A 260 -11.30 -11.45 -16.24
N THR A 261 -11.19 -12.34 -15.27
CA THR A 261 -10.67 -12.03 -13.93
C THR A 261 -9.19 -11.64 -14.00
N CYS A 262 -8.37 -12.38 -14.73
CA CYS A 262 -6.95 -12.07 -14.94
C CYS A 262 -6.74 -10.74 -15.68
N GLU A 263 -7.65 -10.36 -16.58
CA GLU A 263 -7.65 -9.10 -17.31
C GLU A 263 -8.32 -7.94 -16.54
N CYS A 264 -8.74 -8.16 -15.30
CA CYS A 264 -9.44 -7.18 -14.44
C CYS A 264 -10.79 -6.69 -14.99
N THR A 265 -11.43 -7.43 -15.90
CA THR A 265 -12.73 -7.09 -16.49
C THR A 265 -13.92 -7.67 -15.75
N ALA A 266 -13.69 -8.64 -14.88
CA ALA A 266 -14.70 -9.27 -14.03
C ALA A 266 -14.17 -9.49 -12.62
N VAL A 267 -15.08 -9.49 -11.64
CA VAL A 267 -14.82 -9.79 -10.23
C VAL A 267 -15.73 -10.91 -9.78
N PRO A 268 -15.23 -12.16 -9.66
CA PRO A 268 -15.99 -13.26 -9.08
C PRO A 268 -16.32 -13.00 -7.61
N VAL A 269 -17.54 -13.29 -7.20
CA VAL A 269 -18.01 -13.05 -5.83
C VAL A 269 -18.40 -14.38 -5.17
N CYS A 270 -17.77 -14.66 -4.04
CA CYS A 270 -18.10 -15.75 -3.13
C CYS A 270 -18.69 -15.20 -1.82
N CYS A 271 -19.29 -16.06 -1.02
CA CYS A 271 -19.82 -15.69 0.29
C CYS A 271 -19.53 -16.74 1.35
N GLY A 272 -19.64 -16.34 2.59
CA GLY A 272 -19.47 -17.25 3.72
C GLY A 272 -19.35 -16.54 5.06
N SER A 273 -18.97 -17.30 6.07
CA SER A 273 -18.59 -16.81 7.39
C SER A 273 -17.32 -17.52 7.84
N ALA A 274 -16.21 -16.79 7.83
CA ALA A 274 -14.94 -17.33 8.30
C ALA A 274 -15.01 -17.70 9.79
N TYR A 275 -15.67 -16.90 10.61
CA TYR A 275 -15.84 -17.15 12.04
C TYR A 275 -16.60 -18.47 12.30
N ARG A 276 -17.66 -18.72 11.53
CA ARG A 276 -18.47 -19.96 11.62
C ARG A 276 -17.94 -21.12 10.76
N ASN A 277 -16.76 -20.96 10.16
CA ASN A 277 -16.12 -21.99 9.34
C ASN A 277 -16.96 -22.45 8.14
N LYS A 278 -17.66 -21.50 7.47
CA LYS A 278 -18.54 -21.79 6.34
C LYS A 278 -18.09 -21.06 5.08
N GLY A 279 -17.94 -21.80 4.00
CA GLY A 279 -17.63 -21.24 2.67
C GLY A 279 -16.13 -21.09 2.35
N VAL A 280 -15.22 -21.43 3.25
CA VAL A 280 -13.77 -21.22 3.05
C VAL A 280 -13.18 -22.20 2.03
N GLN A 281 -13.58 -23.46 2.05
CA GLN A 281 -13.10 -24.46 1.09
C GLN A 281 -13.51 -24.11 -0.34
N LYS A 282 -14.74 -23.62 -0.52
CA LYS A 282 -15.21 -23.15 -1.84
C LYS A 282 -14.50 -21.89 -2.31
N LEU A 283 -14.08 -21.03 -1.41
CA LEU A 283 -13.22 -19.90 -1.73
C LEU A 283 -11.84 -20.36 -2.21
N LEU A 284 -11.25 -21.35 -1.55
CA LEU A 284 -9.97 -21.95 -1.97
C LEU A 284 -10.06 -22.56 -3.37
N ASP A 285 -11.14 -23.28 -3.67
CA ASP A 285 -11.39 -23.79 -5.02
C ASP A 285 -11.50 -22.66 -6.05
N ALA A 286 -12.22 -21.58 -5.72
CA ALA A 286 -12.36 -20.42 -6.58
C ALA A 286 -11.03 -19.70 -6.81
N ILE A 287 -10.16 -19.63 -5.82
CA ILE A 287 -8.80 -19.07 -5.97
C ILE A 287 -8.02 -19.88 -6.99
N LEU A 288 -8.05 -21.21 -6.93
CA LEU A 288 -7.36 -22.05 -7.91
C LEU A 288 -7.95 -21.95 -9.31
N GLU A 289 -9.26 -21.78 -9.43
CA GLU A 289 -9.96 -21.74 -10.73
C GLU A 289 -9.88 -20.38 -11.43
N TYR A 290 -9.90 -19.27 -10.68
CA TYR A 290 -10.07 -17.93 -11.26
C TYR A 290 -8.91 -16.97 -11.03
N MET A 291 -8.11 -17.17 -9.98
CA MET A 291 -6.96 -16.31 -9.74
C MET A 291 -5.79 -16.66 -10.65
N PRO A 292 -5.00 -15.64 -11.08
CA PRO A 292 -3.91 -15.87 -12.02
C PRO A 292 -2.75 -16.65 -11.42
N ALA A 293 -2.10 -17.46 -12.25
CA ALA A 293 -0.75 -17.93 -12.03
C ALA A 293 0.26 -16.85 -12.49
N PRO A 294 1.54 -16.92 -12.08
CA PRO A 294 2.55 -15.96 -12.56
C PRO A 294 2.67 -15.88 -14.09
N THR A 295 2.30 -16.94 -14.81
CA THR A 295 2.28 -16.99 -16.28
C THR A 295 1.09 -16.28 -16.92
N ASP A 296 0.02 -16.05 -16.17
CA ASP A 296 -1.19 -15.39 -16.68
C ASP A 296 -1.10 -13.86 -16.61
N ILE A 297 -0.04 -13.33 -16.01
CA ILE A 297 0.17 -11.89 -15.86
C ILE A 297 1.07 -11.38 -16.99
N PRO A 298 0.87 -10.12 -17.46
CA PRO A 298 1.78 -9.51 -18.40
C PRO A 298 3.24 -9.51 -17.91
N ALA A 299 4.19 -9.54 -18.84
CA ALA A 299 5.60 -9.39 -18.52
C ALA A 299 5.83 -8.09 -17.73
N ILE A 300 6.70 -8.16 -16.72
CA ILE A 300 7.04 -6.96 -15.96
C ILE A 300 7.91 -6.05 -16.79
N LYS A 301 7.60 -4.76 -16.76
CA LYS A 301 8.37 -3.71 -17.43
C LYS A 301 9.47 -3.19 -16.51
N GLY A 302 10.53 -2.77 -17.14
CA GLY A 302 11.66 -2.12 -16.48
C GLY A 302 12.49 -1.35 -17.48
N VAL A 303 13.56 -0.75 -17.01
CA VAL A 303 14.54 -0.04 -17.84
C VAL A 303 15.92 -0.65 -17.65
N ASP A 304 16.69 -0.70 -18.73
CA ASP A 304 18.11 -1.07 -18.64
C ASP A 304 18.95 0.09 -18.09
N MET A 305 20.27 -0.10 -17.97
CA MET A 305 21.18 0.92 -17.47
C MET A 305 21.34 2.11 -18.43
N ASP A 306 20.90 1.98 -19.67
CA ASP A 306 20.93 3.02 -20.71
C ASP A 306 19.58 3.77 -20.80
N GLY A 307 18.58 3.36 -20.01
CA GLY A 307 17.24 3.95 -19.97
C GLY A 307 16.27 3.42 -21.01
N ASN A 308 16.61 2.31 -21.70
CA ASN A 308 15.69 1.68 -22.65
C ASN A 308 14.68 0.80 -21.94
N GLU A 309 13.43 0.83 -22.37
CA GLU A 309 12.40 -0.07 -21.85
C GLU A 309 12.71 -1.52 -22.24
N ILE A 310 12.65 -2.40 -21.26
CA ILE A 310 12.80 -3.84 -21.43
C ILE A 310 11.75 -4.58 -20.62
N GLU A 311 11.45 -5.80 -21.03
CA GLU A 311 10.48 -6.66 -20.36
C GLU A 311 11.15 -7.92 -19.82
N ARG A 312 10.60 -8.46 -18.73
CA ARG A 312 10.95 -9.76 -18.16
C ARG A 312 9.71 -10.62 -18.04
N HIS A 313 9.76 -11.81 -18.61
CA HIS A 313 8.67 -12.78 -18.56
C HIS A 313 8.85 -13.74 -17.38
N SER A 314 7.76 -14.32 -16.90
CA SER A 314 7.80 -15.35 -15.87
C SER A 314 8.34 -16.65 -16.43
N SER A 315 9.66 -16.78 -16.48
CA SER A 315 10.39 -17.95 -16.96
C SER A 315 11.68 -18.15 -16.16
N ASP A 316 11.99 -19.40 -15.81
CA ASP A 316 13.24 -19.74 -15.12
C ASP A 316 14.47 -19.60 -16.03
N GLU A 317 14.29 -19.56 -17.34
CA GLU A 317 15.36 -19.46 -18.34
C GLU A 317 15.78 -18.02 -18.64
N GLU A 318 14.94 -17.05 -18.31
CA GLU A 318 15.29 -15.64 -18.46
C GLU A 318 16.33 -15.18 -17.42
N PRO A 319 17.04 -14.07 -17.66
CA PRO A 319 17.93 -13.47 -16.67
C PRO A 319 17.18 -13.17 -15.37
N PHE A 320 17.83 -13.44 -14.24
CA PHE A 320 17.24 -13.21 -12.93
C PHE A 320 16.87 -11.73 -12.72
N SER A 321 15.66 -11.51 -12.26
CA SER A 321 15.19 -10.22 -11.77
C SER A 321 14.19 -10.41 -10.62
N ALA A 322 14.32 -9.60 -9.59
CA ALA A 322 13.46 -9.60 -8.42
C ALA A 322 13.29 -8.20 -7.84
N LEU A 323 12.19 -7.97 -7.16
CA LEU A 323 11.91 -6.73 -6.47
C LEU A 323 11.89 -6.97 -4.95
N ALA A 324 12.70 -6.22 -4.21
CA ALA A 324 12.65 -6.20 -2.76
C ALA A 324 11.48 -5.31 -2.32
N PHE A 325 10.47 -5.90 -1.72
CA PHE A 325 9.26 -5.18 -1.37
C PHE A 325 9.10 -4.93 0.14
N LYS A 326 9.88 -5.61 0.96
CA LYS A 326 9.84 -5.44 2.42
C LYS A 326 11.19 -5.74 3.05
N ILE A 327 11.62 -4.90 3.95
CA ILE A 327 12.77 -5.12 4.83
C ILE A 327 12.25 -5.31 6.26
N MET A 328 12.82 -6.27 6.97
CA MET A 328 12.51 -6.53 8.36
C MET A 328 13.80 -6.79 9.14
N THR A 329 13.87 -6.29 10.35
CA THR A 329 14.98 -6.59 11.25
C THR A 329 14.57 -7.71 12.21
N ASP A 330 15.24 -8.84 12.11
CA ASP A 330 15.03 -9.99 12.98
C ASP A 330 16.09 -10.00 14.08
N PRO A 331 15.72 -10.21 15.36
CA PRO A 331 16.68 -10.21 16.46
C PRO A 331 17.77 -11.28 16.37
N PHE A 332 17.51 -12.39 15.68
CA PHE A 332 18.39 -13.55 15.62
C PHE A 332 19.23 -13.61 14.35
N VAL A 333 18.65 -13.22 13.21
CA VAL A 333 19.30 -13.35 11.90
C VAL A 333 19.68 -12.00 11.27
N GLY A 334 19.28 -10.90 11.89
CA GLY A 334 19.55 -9.56 11.40
C GLY A 334 18.59 -9.11 10.29
N LYS A 335 19.12 -8.43 9.28
CA LYS A 335 18.31 -7.86 8.19
C LYS A 335 17.78 -8.96 7.25
N LEU A 336 16.47 -9.03 7.13
CA LEU A 336 15.73 -9.86 6.17
C LEU A 336 15.19 -8.98 5.05
N ALA A 337 15.50 -9.32 3.80
CA ALA A 337 14.94 -8.66 2.63
C ALA A 337 13.95 -9.61 1.94
N TYR A 338 12.66 -9.29 2.02
CA TYR A 338 11.61 -10.02 1.30
C TYR A 338 11.59 -9.56 -0.15
N PHE A 339 11.56 -10.50 -1.07
CA PHE A 339 11.57 -10.22 -2.50
C PHE A 339 10.64 -11.15 -3.27
N ARG A 340 10.13 -10.64 -4.41
CA ARG A 340 9.43 -11.41 -5.43
C ARG A 340 10.34 -11.60 -6.63
N VAL A 341 10.52 -12.85 -7.06
CA VAL A 341 11.23 -13.19 -8.29
C VAL A 341 10.27 -13.06 -9.49
N TYR A 342 10.61 -12.20 -10.43
CA TYR A 342 9.82 -12.01 -11.66
C TYR A 342 10.34 -12.85 -12.83
N SER A 343 11.64 -13.07 -12.91
CA SER A 343 12.25 -13.88 -13.95
C SER A 343 13.52 -14.56 -13.45
N GLY A 344 13.86 -15.67 -14.08
CA GLY A 344 15.08 -16.40 -13.80
C GLY A 344 15.11 -17.08 -12.45
N THR A 345 16.31 -17.45 -12.01
CA THR A 345 16.58 -18.17 -10.78
C THR A 345 17.74 -17.59 -10.02
N MET A 346 17.77 -17.76 -8.69
CA MET A 346 18.84 -17.31 -7.82
C MET A 346 19.22 -18.41 -6.83
N ASN A 347 20.50 -18.66 -6.68
CA ASN A 347 21.04 -19.64 -5.74
C ASN A 347 21.48 -18.97 -4.44
N SER A 348 21.31 -19.67 -3.33
CA SER A 348 21.93 -19.33 -2.05
C SER A 348 23.46 -19.28 -2.22
N GLY A 349 24.11 -18.32 -1.58
CA GLY A 349 25.57 -18.13 -1.67
C GLY A 349 26.07 -17.43 -2.93
N SER A 350 25.21 -17.14 -3.90
CA SER A 350 25.56 -16.44 -5.14
C SER A 350 25.69 -14.92 -4.97
N TYR A 351 26.12 -14.25 -6.03
CA TYR A 351 26.17 -12.78 -6.11
C TYR A 351 25.12 -12.26 -7.08
N VAL A 352 24.55 -11.14 -6.74
CA VAL A 352 23.56 -10.43 -7.55
C VAL A 352 23.87 -8.92 -7.56
N LEU A 353 23.27 -8.20 -8.51
CA LEU A 353 23.38 -6.76 -8.60
C LEU A 353 22.12 -6.11 -8.01
N ASN A 354 22.30 -5.19 -7.08
CA ASN A 354 21.26 -4.20 -6.76
C ASN A 354 21.34 -3.10 -7.82
N ALA A 355 20.49 -3.19 -8.84
CA ALA A 355 20.54 -2.29 -10.00
C ALA A 355 20.14 -0.86 -9.62
N THR A 356 19.23 -0.68 -8.68
CA THR A 356 18.78 0.63 -8.22
C THR A 356 19.93 1.45 -7.59
N LYS A 357 20.81 0.80 -6.83
CA LYS A 357 21.95 1.43 -6.16
C LYS A 357 23.29 1.20 -6.84
N GLY A 358 23.31 0.39 -7.90
CA GLY A 358 24.56 0.03 -8.60
C GLY A 358 25.56 -0.73 -7.72
N LYS A 359 25.08 -1.51 -6.76
CA LYS A 359 25.93 -2.23 -5.78
C LYS A 359 25.78 -3.74 -5.90
N LYS A 360 26.93 -4.43 -5.84
CA LYS A 360 26.95 -5.88 -5.78
C LYS A 360 26.57 -6.38 -4.39
N GLU A 361 25.64 -7.32 -4.34
CA GLU A 361 25.14 -7.95 -3.12
C GLU A 361 25.49 -9.44 -3.09
N ARG A 362 25.79 -9.96 -1.93
CA ARG A 362 25.95 -11.40 -1.71
C ARG A 362 24.69 -11.97 -1.11
N VAL A 363 24.12 -12.97 -1.75
CA VAL A 363 23.02 -13.76 -1.21
C VAL A 363 23.57 -14.71 -0.16
N GLY A 364 23.23 -14.49 1.10
CA GLY A 364 23.60 -15.41 2.17
C GLY A 364 22.70 -16.64 2.14
N ARG A 365 21.71 -16.70 3.03
CA ARG A 365 20.67 -17.73 3.06
C ARG A 365 19.38 -17.20 2.45
N ILE A 366 18.62 -18.11 1.85
CA ILE A 366 17.28 -17.83 1.34
C ILE A 366 16.28 -18.59 2.22
N LEU A 367 15.25 -17.91 2.69
CA LEU A 367 14.22 -18.45 3.57
C LEU A 367 12.85 -18.36 2.91
N GLN A 368 12.10 -19.45 2.99
CA GLN A 368 10.67 -19.46 2.71
C GLN A 368 9.90 -19.50 4.03
N MET A 369 8.85 -18.70 4.12
CA MET A 369 8.02 -18.63 5.32
C MET A 369 6.85 -19.60 5.21
N HIS A 370 6.71 -20.46 6.23
CA HIS A 370 5.58 -21.37 6.40
C HIS A 370 4.94 -21.07 7.77
N ALA A 371 4.02 -20.13 7.80
CA ALA A 371 3.45 -19.62 9.04
C ALA A 371 4.57 -19.17 10.04
N ASN A 372 4.71 -19.87 11.16
CA ASN A 372 5.74 -19.59 12.17
C ASN A 372 7.09 -20.30 11.90
N LYS A 373 7.16 -21.12 10.85
CA LYS A 373 8.38 -21.89 10.54
C LYS A 373 9.10 -21.26 9.37
N ARG A 374 10.42 -21.27 9.44
CA ARG A 374 11.32 -20.82 8.37
C ARG A 374 11.96 -22.05 7.75
N GLN A 375 11.82 -22.19 6.45
CA GLN A 375 12.49 -23.22 5.67
C GLN A 375 13.61 -22.60 4.87
N GLU A 376 14.81 -23.14 4.99
CA GLU A 376 15.96 -22.73 4.19
C GLU A 376 15.86 -23.33 2.79
N LEU A 377 16.08 -22.49 1.77
CA LEU A 377 16.06 -22.88 0.37
C LEU A 377 17.43 -22.72 -0.25
N ASP A 378 17.84 -23.68 -1.07
CA ASP A 378 19.07 -23.60 -1.86
C ASP A 378 18.91 -22.70 -3.09
N LYS A 379 17.70 -22.60 -3.61
CA LYS A 379 17.40 -21.91 -4.85
C LYS A 379 15.96 -21.37 -4.85
N VAL A 380 15.77 -20.20 -5.46
CA VAL A 380 14.47 -19.66 -5.79
C VAL A 380 14.28 -19.56 -7.29
N TYR A 381 13.04 -19.66 -7.72
CA TYR A 381 12.60 -19.71 -9.11
C TYR A 381 11.70 -18.52 -9.44
N SER A 382 11.46 -18.28 -10.73
CA SER A 382 10.50 -17.28 -11.19
C SER A 382 9.13 -17.49 -10.51
N GLY A 383 8.49 -16.41 -10.07
CA GLY A 383 7.21 -16.43 -9.36
C GLY A 383 7.30 -16.73 -7.86
N ASP A 384 8.47 -17.03 -7.33
CA ASP A 384 8.65 -17.27 -5.90
C ASP A 384 8.66 -15.96 -5.08
N ILE A 385 8.14 -16.05 -3.87
CA ILE A 385 8.24 -15.04 -2.83
C ILE A 385 9.06 -15.63 -1.69
N ALA A 386 10.16 -15.01 -1.35
CA ALA A 386 11.09 -15.49 -0.34
C ALA A 386 11.77 -14.31 0.40
N ALA A 387 12.56 -14.63 1.41
CA ALA A 387 13.39 -13.67 2.12
C ALA A 387 14.86 -14.04 2.01
N ALA A 388 15.73 -13.06 1.84
CA ALA A 388 17.18 -13.24 1.81
C ALA A 388 17.85 -12.62 3.04
N ILE A 389 18.85 -13.31 3.55
CA ILE A 389 19.79 -12.82 4.57
C ILE A 389 21.11 -12.51 3.88
N GLY A 390 21.75 -11.44 4.29
CA GLY A 390 23.10 -11.08 3.82
C GLY A 390 23.16 -9.86 2.92
N PHE A 391 22.04 -9.31 2.49
CA PHE A 391 22.00 -8.04 1.77
C PHE A 391 22.36 -6.88 2.70
N LYS A 392 23.33 -6.07 2.27
CA LYS A 392 23.82 -4.92 3.04
C LYS A 392 23.19 -3.60 2.62
N PHE A 393 23.01 -3.43 1.31
CA PHE A 393 22.61 -2.14 0.72
C PHE A 393 21.15 -2.12 0.26
N THR A 394 20.53 -3.29 0.09
CA THR A 394 19.16 -3.40 -0.42
C THR A 394 18.15 -2.82 0.57
N THR A 395 17.29 -1.96 0.07
CA THR A 395 16.15 -1.37 0.78
C THR A 395 14.85 -1.67 0.04
N THR A 396 13.71 -1.30 0.63
CA THR A 396 12.40 -1.50 0.01
C THR A 396 12.31 -0.76 -1.32
N GLY A 397 11.81 -1.44 -2.36
CA GLY A 397 11.68 -0.90 -3.71
C GLY A 397 12.89 -1.15 -4.61
N ASP A 398 13.99 -1.65 -4.09
CA ASP A 398 15.19 -1.93 -4.89
C ASP A 398 15.00 -3.15 -5.78
N THR A 399 15.54 -3.08 -6.99
CA THR A 399 15.62 -4.22 -7.91
C THR A 399 16.91 -4.99 -7.70
N ILE A 400 16.80 -6.31 -7.60
CA ILE A 400 17.91 -7.25 -7.54
C ILE A 400 17.89 -8.07 -8.82
N CYS A 401 19.01 -8.15 -9.53
CA CYS A 401 19.06 -8.81 -10.82
C CYS A 401 20.42 -9.48 -11.11
N ASP A 402 20.49 -10.16 -12.26
CA ASP A 402 21.74 -10.68 -12.80
C ASP A 402 22.69 -9.53 -13.17
N GLU A 403 23.95 -9.66 -12.77
CA GLU A 403 24.99 -8.66 -13.08
C GLU A 403 25.23 -8.44 -14.58
N GLN A 404 25.03 -9.48 -15.40
CA GLN A 404 25.27 -9.42 -16.85
C GLN A 404 24.09 -8.84 -17.63
N HIS A 405 22.90 -8.87 -17.04
CA HIS A 405 21.66 -8.38 -17.64
C HIS A 405 20.92 -7.45 -16.67
N PRO A 406 21.49 -6.28 -16.38
CA PRO A 406 20.93 -5.37 -15.40
C PRO A 406 19.59 -4.81 -15.89
N VAL A 407 18.66 -4.70 -14.96
CA VAL A 407 17.34 -4.11 -15.14
C VAL A 407 16.92 -3.40 -13.87
N ILE A 408 16.28 -2.25 -14.00
CA ILE A 408 15.56 -1.58 -12.91
C ILE A 408 14.08 -1.76 -13.21
N LEU A 409 13.40 -2.58 -12.40
CA LEU A 409 11.98 -2.79 -12.49
C LEU A 409 11.25 -1.53 -12.05
N GLU A 410 10.02 -1.35 -12.51
CA GLU A 410 9.16 -0.24 -12.09
C GLU A 410 9.13 -0.13 -10.57
N SER A 411 9.54 1.02 -10.05
CA SER A 411 9.68 1.27 -8.61
C SER A 411 8.33 1.50 -7.94
N MET A 412 8.30 1.32 -6.62
CA MET A 412 7.19 1.73 -5.78
C MET A 412 7.35 3.20 -5.41
N GLU A 413 6.27 3.95 -5.49
CA GLU A 413 6.20 5.31 -4.96
C GLU A 413 5.68 5.26 -3.51
N PHE A 414 6.29 6.04 -2.64
CA PHE A 414 5.89 6.11 -1.25
C PHE A 414 5.45 7.53 -0.90
N PRO A 415 4.30 7.69 -0.23
CA PRO A 415 3.85 9.01 0.19
C PRO A 415 4.78 9.62 1.24
N GLU A 416 4.88 10.93 1.21
CA GLU A 416 5.61 11.69 2.22
C GLU A 416 4.88 11.66 3.58
N PRO A 417 5.62 11.57 4.70
CA PRO A 417 5.03 11.69 6.02
C PRO A 417 4.31 13.03 6.21
N VAL A 418 3.23 13.02 6.96
CA VAL A 418 2.37 14.21 7.18
C VAL A 418 2.28 14.65 8.63
N ILE A 419 2.76 13.85 9.57
CA ILE A 419 2.77 14.14 11.01
C ILE A 419 4.16 13.97 11.57
N GLU A 420 4.54 14.82 12.52
CA GLU A 420 5.83 14.82 13.18
C GLU A 420 5.70 14.80 14.70
N LEU A 421 6.65 14.14 15.37
CA LEU A 421 6.81 14.14 16.83
C LEU A 421 8.26 14.39 17.21
N ALA A 422 8.47 15.18 18.26
CA ALA A 422 9.77 15.23 18.92
C ALA A 422 9.92 14.03 19.87
N ILE A 423 11.05 13.35 19.82
CA ILE A 423 11.36 12.20 20.67
C ILE A 423 12.70 12.42 21.38
N GLU A 424 12.74 12.16 22.69
CA GLU A 424 13.92 12.29 23.52
C GLU A 424 14.17 11.02 24.33
N PRO A 425 15.41 10.51 24.41
CA PRO A 425 15.72 9.36 25.24
C PRO A 425 15.58 9.72 26.74
N LYS A 426 14.96 8.87 27.53
CA LYS A 426 14.82 9.07 28.98
C LYS A 426 16.14 8.98 29.73
N THR A 427 17.10 8.22 29.20
CA THR A 427 18.39 7.97 29.86
C THR A 427 19.55 8.20 28.88
N LYS A 428 20.74 8.55 29.45
CA LYS A 428 21.98 8.67 28.64
C LYS A 428 22.36 7.36 27.94
N ALA A 429 22.07 6.21 28.56
CA ALA A 429 22.31 4.90 27.96
C ALA A 429 21.44 4.64 26.72
N SER A 430 20.23 5.20 26.71
CA SER A 430 19.30 5.11 25.58
C SER A 430 19.66 6.04 24.41
N GLN A 431 20.46 7.07 24.64
CA GLN A 431 20.78 8.09 23.63
C GLN A 431 21.53 7.51 22.41
N GLY A 432 22.54 6.67 22.64
CA GLY A 432 23.29 6.02 21.56
C GLY A 432 22.43 4.98 20.80
N LYS A 433 21.57 4.28 21.52
CA LYS A 433 20.69 3.26 20.93
C LYS A 433 19.51 3.86 20.14
N LEU A 434 19.04 5.05 20.51
CA LEU A 434 17.90 5.68 19.83
C LEU A 434 18.19 5.89 18.34
N GLY A 435 19.32 6.48 18.00
CA GLY A 435 19.70 6.72 16.61
C GLY A 435 19.82 5.45 15.78
N GLU A 436 20.46 4.39 16.30
CA GLU A 436 20.55 3.10 15.62
C GLU A 436 19.17 2.44 15.44
N SER A 437 18.33 2.51 16.46
CA SER A 437 17.00 1.91 16.43
C SER A 437 16.09 2.63 15.43
N LEU A 438 16.12 3.96 15.41
CA LEU A 438 15.38 4.76 14.42
C LEU A 438 15.86 4.53 13.00
N ALA A 439 17.17 4.37 12.77
CA ALA A 439 17.71 4.04 11.47
C ALA A 439 17.21 2.67 10.96
N LYS A 440 17.17 1.66 11.84
CA LYS A 440 16.63 0.34 11.48
C LYS A 440 15.14 0.39 11.15
N LEU A 441 14.36 1.13 11.93
CA LEU A 441 12.93 1.32 11.66
C LEU A 441 12.68 2.07 10.34
N ALA A 442 13.50 3.06 10.02
CA ALA A 442 13.44 3.77 8.74
C ALA A 442 13.85 2.89 7.53
N GLU A 443 14.74 1.91 7.72
CA GLU A 443 15.04 0.92 6.67
C GLU A 443 13.86 -0.03 6.42
N GLU A 444 13.09 -0.35 7.46
CA GLU A 444 11.92 -1.23 7.36
C GLU A 444 10.73 -0.53 6.71
N ASP A 445 10.53 0.75 7.03
CA ASP A 445 9.37 1.53 6.63
C ASP A 445 9.77 2.80 5.89
N PRO A 446 9.62 2.86 4.57
CA PRO A 446 10.00 4.02 3.76
C PRO A 446 9.14 5.26 4.00
N THR A 447 7.99 5.15 4.68
CA THR A 447 7.15 6.27 5.09
C THR A 447 7.46 6.80 6.48
N PHE A 448 8.32 6.13 7.21
CA PHE A 448 8.84 6.59 8.47
C PHE A 448 10.18 7.30 8.25
N ARG A 449 10.33 8.49 8.79
CA ARG A 449 11.58 9.26 8.75
C ARG A 449 11.97 9.71 10.14
N ALA A 450 13.28 9.79 10.37
CA ALA A 450 13.85 10.36 11.58
C ALA A 450 14.99 11.30 11.19
N HIS A 451 15.00 12.48 11.76
CA HIS A 451 16.07 13.46 11.57
C HIS A 451 16.31 14.27 12.86
N THR A 452 17.46 14.88 12.93
CA THR A 452 17.76 15.80 14.03
C THR A 452 17.50 17.23 13.54
N ASP A 453 16.67 17.94 14.27
CA ASP A 453 16.48 19.38 14.06
C ASP A 453 17.75 20.12 14.49
N HIS A 454 18.39 20.78 13.53
CA HIS A 454 19.66 21.49 13.74
C HIS A 454 19.52 22.74 14.60
N GLU A 455 18.33 23.33 14.69
CA GLU A 455 18.07 24.51 15.51
C GLU A 455 17.83 24.16 16.97
N THR A 456 17.02 23.12 17.21
CA THR A 456 16.63 22.70 18.57
C THR A 456 17.50 21.59 19.14
N GLY A 457 18.22 20.85 18.27
CA GLY A 457 18.96 19.63 18.65
C GLY A 457 18.08 18.44 18.99
N GLN A 458 16.76 18.56 18.78
CA GLN A 458 15.80 17.49 19.06
C GLN A 458 15.80 16.45 17.93
N THR A 459 15.55 15.21 18.27
CA THR A 459 15.25 14.17 17.28
C THR A 459 13.77 14.22 16.95
N ILE A 460 13.48 14.40 15.66
CA ILE A 460 12.10 14.44 15.10
C ILE A 460 11.85 13.14 14.37
N ILE A 461 10.71 12.52 14.62
CA ILE A 461 10.19 11.37 13.87
C ILE A 461 8.96 11.78 13.10
N ALA A 462 8.84 11.32 11.87
CA ALA A 462 7.75 11.63 10.96
C ALA A 462 7.09 10.38 10.42
N GLY A 463 5.77 10.40 10.26
CA GLY A 463 4.97 9.26 9.80
C GLY A 463 3.64 9.65 9.18
N MET A 464 2.82 8.64 8.85
CA MET A 464 1.57 8.80 8.12
C MET A 464 0.36 9.12 9.01
N GLY A 465 0.46 8.92 10.32
CA GLY A 465 -0.63 9.16 11.26
C GLY A 465 -0.22 8.92 12.71
N GLU A 466 -1.12 9.28 13.62
CA GLU A 466 -0.88 9.14 15.07
C GLU A 466 -0.63 7.68 15.47
N LEU A 467 -1.45 6.75 14.98
CA LEU A 467 -1.30 5.32 15.27
C LEU A 467 0.01 4.78 14.73
N HIS A 468 0.42 5.20 13.54
CA HIS A 468 1.70 4.81 12.95
C HIS A 468 2.88 5.17 13.87
N LEU A 469 2.95 6.42 14.31
CA LEU A 469 4.01 6.88 15.20
C LEU A 469 3.92 6.28 16.60
N GLU A 470 2.73 6.06 17.13
CA GLU A 470 2.51 5.37 18.41
C GLU A 470 3.10 3.95 18.38
N ILE A 471 2.87 3.21 17.28
CA ILE A 471 3.42 1.87 17.09
C ILE A 471 4.94 1.90 16.99
N ILE A 472 5.51 2.87 16.27
CA ILE A 472 6.96 3.05 16.19
C ILE A 472 7.58 3.28 17.57
N VAL A 473 6.99 4.15 18.36
CA VAL A 473 7.46 4.44 19.74
C VAL A 473 7.35 3.21 20.63
N ASP A 474 6.27 2.47 20.52
CA ASP A 474 6.08 1.23 21.29
C ASP A 474 7.08 0.13 20.86
N ARG A 475 7.40 0.03 19.58
CA ARG A 475 8.46 -0.85 19.07
C ARG A 475 9.85 -0.47 19.58
N LEU A 476 10.16 0.83 19.70
CA LEU A 476 11.41 1.29 20.33
C LEU A 476 11.54 0.74 21.75
N LEU A 477 10.46 0.78 22.54
CA LEU A 477 10.46 0.27 23.90
C LEU A 477 10.55 -1.26 23.95
N ARG A 478 9.69 -1.96 23.23
CA ARG A 478 9.54 -3.43 23.32
C ARG A 478 10.65 -4.19 22.62
N GLU A 479 10.98 -3.84 21.39
CA GLU A 479 11.96 -4.56 20.57
C GLU A 479 13.40 -4.09 20.82
N PHE A 480 13.60 -2.77 20.87
CA PHE A 480 14.94 -2.18 20.99
C PHE A 480 15.35 -1.83 22.42
N LYS A 481 14.42 -1.94 23.37
CA LYS A 481 14.64 -1.58 24.79
C LYS A 481 15.13 -0.13 24.97
N VAL A 482 14.56 0.78 24.18
CA VAL A 482 14.82 2.22 24.24
C VAL A 482 13.60 2.92 24.84
N GLU A 483 13.78 3.50 26.02
CA GLU A 483 12.76 4.34 26.64
C GLU A 483 12.91 5.78 26.15
N ALA A 484 11.82 6.37 25.69
CA ALA A 484 11.80 7.72 25.17
C ALA A 484 10.59 8.52 25.67
N ASN A 485 10.78 9.83 25.82
CA ASN A 485 9.69 10.79 25.99
C ASN A 485 9.26 11.30 24.62
N VAL A 486 7.97 11.45 24.43
CA VAL A 486 7.37 11.85 23.16
C VAL A 486 6.64 13.16 23.36
N GLY A 487 6.89 14.13 22.47
CA GLY A 487 6.18 15.41 22.42
C GLY A 487 4.77 15.26 21.82
N ALA A 488 4.01 16.36 21.80
CA ALA A 488 2.72 16.40 21.15
C ALA A 488 2.85 16.30 19.63
N PRO A 489 1.89 15.65 18.93
CA PRO A 489 1.88 15.60 17.47
C PRO A 489 1.85 16.99 16.85
N GLN A 490 2.62 17.19 15.80
CA GLN A 490 2.64 18.41 15.01
C GLN A 490 2.47 18.07 13.52
N VAL A 491 1.90 19.03 12.81
CA VAL A 491 1.70 18.90 11.36
C VAL A 491 3.00 19.23 10.63
N ALA A 492 3.32 18.45 9.61
CA ALA A 492 4.41 18.73 8.69
C ALA A 492 3.98 19.81 7.69
N TYR A 493 4.20 21.07 8.03
CA TYR A 493 3.95 22.19 7.12
C TYR A 493 4.99 22.26 6.01
N LYS A 494 4.61 22.89 4.89
CA LYS A 494 5.50 23.23 3.78
C LYS A 494 5.34 24.69 3.41
N GLU A 495 6.26 25.21 2.60
CA GLU A 495 6.21 26.58 2.10
C GLU A 495 6.24 26.56 0.58
N ALA A 496 5.66 27.58 -0.06
CA ALA A 496 5.69 27.76 -1.50
C ALA A 496 5.67 29.22 -1.88
N ILE A 497 6.25 29.53 -3.04
CA ILE A 497 6.07 30.85 -3.68
C ILE A 497 4.76 30.89 -4.45
N THR A 498 4.15 32.06 -4.55
CA THR A 498 2.89 32.26 -5.27
C THR A 498 3.04 33.11 -6.53
N LYS A 499 4.16 33.82 -6.69
CA LYS A 499 4.41 34.68 -7.81
C LYS A 499 5.72 34.37 -8.52
N PRO A 500 5.80 34.55 -9.85
CA PRO A 500 7.06 34.51 -10.57
C PRO A 500 8.00 35.60 -10.09
N VAL A 501 9.29 35.31 -9.99
CA VAL A 501 10.33 36.23 -9.54
C VAL A 501 11.58 36.05 -10.39
N GLU A 502 12.18 37.16 -10.79
CA GLU A 502 13.52 37.20 -11.39
C GLU A 502 14.52 37.73 -10.36
N VAL A 503 15.62 37.02 -10.19
CA VAL A 503 16.63 37.34 -9.20
C VAL A 503 17.99 37.43 -9.88
N ASP A 504 18.70 38.50 -9.60
CA ASP A 504 20.11 38.70 -9.93
C ASP A 504 20.94 38.49 -8.66
N SER A 505 21.62 37.33 -8.58
CA SER A 505 22.38 36.92 -7.40
C SER A 505 23.87 36.88 -7.67
N LYS A 506 24.60 37.65 -6.90
CA LYS A 506 26.06 37.73 -6.97
C LYS A 506 26.68 37.43 -5.61
N TYR A 507 27.50 36.40 -5.58
CA TYR A 507 28.37 36.10 -4.44
C TYR A 507 29.81 36.41 -4.80
N ALA A 508 30.35 37.43 -4.16
CA ALA A 508 31.73 37.84 -4.34
C ALA A 508 32.36 38.10 -2.96
N LYS A 509 33.42 37.37 -2.65
CA LYS A 509 34.15 37.50 -1.38
C LYS A 509 35.63 37.46 -1.65
N GLN A 510 36.36 38.45 -1.13
CA GLN A 510 37.79 38.53 -1.22
C GLN A 510 38.38 38.64 0.19
N SER A 511 39.15 37.65 0.62
CA SER A 511 39.80 37.62 1.91
C SER A 511 41.21 37.07 1.75
N GLY A 512 42.18 37.94 1.45
CA GLY A 512 43.60 37.67 1.51
C GLY A 512 44.07 36.40 0.81
N GLY A 513 44.02 36.31 -0.52
CA GLY A 513 44.37 35.16 -1.33
C GLY A 513 43.42 34.98 -2.51
N ARG A 514 43.14 33.71 -2.92
CA ARG A 514 42.18 33.41 -3.95
C ARG A 514 40.77 33.81 -3.47
N GLY A 515 40.07 34.67 -4.20
CA GLY A 515 38.73 35.12 -3.90
C GLY A 515 37.67 34.05 -4.25
N GLN A 516 36.40 34.40 -4.02
CA GLN A 516 35.25 33.62 -4.45
C GLN A 516 34.31 34.49 -5.29
N TYR A 517 33.86 33.97 -6.41
CA TYR A 517 32.97 34.69 -7.32
C TYR A 517 31.98 33.74 -7.97
N GLY A 518 30.70 33.96 -7.75
CA GLY A 518 29.60 33.29 -8.42
C GLY A 518 28.48 34.28 -8.71
N HIS A 519 28.04 34.37 -9.96
CA HIS A 519 26.99 35.29 -10.37
C HIS A 519 26.01 34.58 -11.30
N CYS A 520 24.74 34.52 -10.90
CA CYS A 520 23.67 33.90 -11.69
C CYS A 520 22.41 34.77 -11.65
N LYS A 521 21.73 34.80 -12.79
CA LYS A 521 20.38 35.35 -12.90
C LYS A 521 19.41 34.21 -13.11
N VAL A 522 18.45 34.11 -12.22
CA VAL A 522 17.52 32.96 -12.15
C VAL A 522 16.08 33.47 -12.15
N LYS A 523 15.27 32.86 -12.99
CA LYS A 523 13.84 33.07 -13.02
C LYS A 523 13.16 31.91 -12.24
N PHE A 524 12.40 32.29 -11.22
CA PHE A 524 11.63 31.33 -10.41
C PHE A 524 10.16 31.47 -10.76
N GLU A 525 9.51 30.34 -10.99
CA GLU A 525 8.07 30.25 -11.26
C GLU A 525 7.42 29.22 -10.32
N PRO A 526 6.21 29.51 -9.82
CA PRO A 526 5.44 28.52 -9.08
C PRO A 526 5.11 27.30 -9.94
N MET A 527 5.19 26.11 -9.34
CA MET A 527 4.73 24.84 -9.89
C MET A 527 3.62 24.27 -9.05
N ASP A 528 2.99 23.19 -9.53
CA ASP A 528 2.06 22.42 -8.74
C ASP A 528 2.75 21.83 -7.51
N VAL A 529 2.28 22.22 -6.32
CA VAL A 529 2.83 21.76 -5.03
C VAL A 529 2.47 20.32 -4.70
N ASN A 530 1.48 19.75 -5.40
CA ASN A 530 1.00 18.37 -5.24
C ASN A 530 1.40 17.46 -6.41
N GLY A 531 2.22 17.95 -7.35
CA GLY A 531 2.73 17.16 -8.46
C GLY A 531 3.83 16.18 -8.02
N GLU A 532 4.14 15.23 -8.89
CA GLU A 532 5.23 14.28 -8.68
C GLU A 532 6.58 14.97 -8.54
N GLU A 533 6.82 15.98 -9.38
CA GLU A 533 7.98 16.85 -9.29
C GLU A 533 7.62 18.15 -8.58
N THR A 534 8.22 18.40 -7.44
CA THR A 534 8.05 19.65 -6.67
C THR A 534 9.17 20.65 -6.89
N TYR A 535 10.22 20.24 -7.57
CA TYR A 535 11.35 21.07 -7.99
C TYR A 535 11.80 20.72 -9.40
N LYS A 536 11.95 21.73 -10.24
CA LYS A 536 12.51 21.61 -11.58
C LYS A 536 13.56 22.67 -11.81
N PHE A 537 14.75 22.24 -12.26
CA PHE A 537 15.85 23.13 -12.61
C PHE A 537 16.16 23.04 -14.10
N GLU A 538 16.23 24.20 -14.75
CA GLU A 538 16.59 24.33 -16.15
C GLU A 538 17.68 25.39 -16.35
N SER A 539 18.38 25.30 -17.47
CA SER A 539 19.34 26.28 -17.88
C SER A 539 19.10 26.72 -19.33
N THR A 540 18.93 28.02 -19.51
CA THR A 540 18.87 28.67 -20.83
C THR A 540 20.04 29.65 -21.05
N VAL A 541 21.13 29.45 -20.32
CA VAL A 541 22.34 30.26 -20.45
C VAL A 541 22.93 30.13 -21.87
N VAL A 542 23.21 31.25 -22.49
CA VAL A 542 23.79 31.33 -23.85
C VAL A 542 25.18 31.99 -23.82
N GLY A 543 25.98 31.70 -24.83
CA GLY A 543 27.28 32.36 -25.03
C GLY A 543 28.35 32.07 -23.99
N GLY A 544 28.14 31.03 -23.13
CA GLY A 544 29.12 30.69 -22.11
C GLY A 544 29.20 31.70 -20.95
N ALA A 545 28.15 32.49 -20.73
CA ALA A 545 28.09 33.44 -19.63
C ALA A 545 28.37 32.82 -18.26
N ILE A 546 27.92 31.58 -18.07
CA ILE A 546 28.32 30.69 -16.98
C ILE A 546 28.93 29.43 -17.60
N PRO A 547 30.12 28.99 -17.19
CA PRO A 547 30.70 27.72 -17.62
C PRO A 547 29.74 26.56 -17.32
N LYS A 548 29.58 25.62 -18.25
CA LYS A 548 28.66 24.49 -18.14
C LYS A 548 28.86 23.66 -16.87
N GLU A 549 30.09 23.57 -16.41
CA GLU A 549 30.50 22.85 -15.22
C GLU A 549 29.94 23.44 -13.91
N TYR A 550 29.62 24.74 -13.89
CA TYR A 550 29.10 25.45 -12.70
C TYR A 550 27.57 25.54 -12.68
N ILE A 551 26.89 25.29 -13.79
CA ILE A 551 25.43 25.35 -13.86
C ILE A 551 24.73 24.36 -12.92
N PRO A 552 25.14 23.09 -12.84
CA PRO A 552 24.55 22.14 -11.86
C PRO A 552 24.67 22.62 -10.42
N ALA A 553 25.79 23.26 -10.06
CA ALA A 553 26.00 23.79 -8.71
C ALA A 553 24.99 24.86 -8.31
N VAL A 554 24.51 25.68 -9.27
CA VAL A 554 23.41 26.64 -9.02
C VAL A 554 22.12 25.89 -8.65
N GLY A 555 21.78 24.85 -9.40
CA GLY A 555 20.60 24.02 -9.14
C GLY A 555 20.66 23.32 -7.78
N GLU A 556 21.80 22.74 -7.44
CA GLU A 556 22.03 22.09 -6.14
C GLU A 556 21.95 23.10 -4.98
N GLY A 557 22.48 24.30 -5.15
CA GLY A 557 22.38 25.38 -4.16
C GLY A 557 20.95 25.85 -3.92
N ILE A 558 20.14 25.91 -4.95
CA ILE A 558 18.69 26.20 -4.85
C ILE A 558 17.99 25.06 -4.11
N GLU A 559 18.21 23.82 -4.50
CA GLU A 559 17.60 22.65 -3.89
C GLU A 559 17.93 22.53 -2.40
N GLU A 560 19.17 22.78 -2.03
CA GLU A 560 19.56 22.76 -0.62
C GLU A 560 18.88 23.90 0.17
N ALA A 561 18.77 25.08 -0.40
CA ALA A 561 18.07 26.20 0.22
C ALA A 561 16.57 25.96 0.38
N MET A 562 15.97 25.13 -0.48
CA MET A 562 14.56 24.76 -0.39
C MET A 562 14.24 23.88 0.83
N LYS A 563 15.22 23.26 1.45
CA LYS A 563 15.02 22.44 2.66
C LYS A 563 14.55 23.25 3.86
N SER A 564 14.81 24.55 3.88
CA SER A 564 14.41 25.44 4.96
C SER A 564 13.93 26.79 4.41
N GLY A 565 12.61 26.98 4.38
CA GLY A 565 11.97 28.20 3.90
C GLY A 565 12.09 29.37 4.87
N ILE A 566 11.78 30.57 4.39
CA ILE A 566 11.94 31.81 5.16
C ILE A 566 10.80 32.14 6.11
N LEU A 567 9.61 31.55 5.93
CA LEU A 567 8.44 31.81 6.81
C LEU A 567 8.60 31.18 8.17
N GLY A 568 8.85 29.88 8.20
CA GLY A 568 8.98 29.12 9.42
C GLY A 568 10.05 28.03 9.37
N GLY A 569 10.95 28.07 8.38
CA GLY A 569 11.98 27.04 8.20
C GLY A 569 11.44 25.70 7.70
N PHE A 570 10.22 25.65 7.16
CA PHE A 570 9.65 24.44 6.60
C PHE A 570 10.15 24.16 5.18
N PRO A 571 10.15 22.91 4.72
CA PRO A 571 10.55 22.57 3.36
C PRO A 571 9.73 23.34 2.32
N VAL A 572 10.38 23.83 1.27
CA VAL A 572 9.74 24.54 0.15
C VAL A 572 9.47 23.58 -0.98
N VAL A 573 8.29 23.67 -1.59
CA VAL A 573 7.85 22.85 -2.73
C VAL A 573 7.25 23.72 -3.84
N GLY A 574 7.16 23.17 -5.05
CA GLY A 574 6.51 23.85 -6.18
C GLY A 574 7.35 24.99 -6.77
N VAL A 575 8.63 24.72 -7.03
CA VAL A 575 9.56 25.71 -7.59
C VAL A 575 10.14 25.23 -8.93
N HIS A 576 9.93 26.02 -9.96
CA HIS A 576 10.63 25.90 -11.24
C HIS A 576 11.67 27.01 -11.33
N ALA A 577 12.93 26.65 -11.39
CA ALA A 577 14.06 27.58 -11.49
C ALA A 577 14.71 27.44 -12.86
N ASN A 578 14.87 28.56 -13.54
CA ASN A 578 15.60 28.64 -14.80
C ASN A 578 16.73 29.66 -14.68
N VAL A 579 17.98 29.18 -14.69
CA VAL A 579 19.13 30.05 -14.81
C VAL A 579 19.30 30.44 -16.28
N TYR A 580 19.28 31.75 -16.56
CA TYR A 580 19.27 32.27 -17.94
C TYR A 580 20.46 33.12 -18.27
N ASP A 581 21.16 33.69 -17.28
CA ASP A 581 22.32 34.58 -17.46
C ASP A 581 23.22 34.55 -16.22
N GLY A 582 24.35 35.14 -16.30
CA GLY A 582 25.31 35.29 -15.21
C GLY A 582 26.66 35.76 -15.69
N SER A 583 27.66 35.67 -14.83
CA SER A 583 29.04 35.91 -15.16
C SER A 583 29.98 35.09 -14.29
N TYR A 584 31.20 34.91 -14.72
CA TYR A 584 32.23 34.19 -13.97
C TYR A 584 33.55 34.98 -13.96
N HIS A 585 34.42 34.60 -13.05
CA HIS A 585 35.79 35.10 -12.94
C HIS A 585 36.76 33.94 -13.11
N GLU A 586 37.71 34.08 -14.02
CA GLU A 586 38.62 32.99 -14.40
C GLU A 586 39.40 32.37 -13.24
N VAL A 587 39.69 33.13 -12.18
CA VAL A 587 40.50 32.68 -11.03
C VAL A 587 39.62 32.38 -9.81
N ASP A 588 38.59 33.21 -9.55
CA ASP A 588 37.83 33.18 -8.29
C ASP A 588 36.53 32.40 -8.38
N SER A 589 36.09 31.99 -9.57
CA SER A 589 34.93 31.16 -9.74
C SER A 589 35.19 29.71 -9.39
N SER A 590 34.19 29.07 -8.76
CA SER A 590 34.22 27.65 -8.36
C SER A 590 32.79 27.14 -8.27
N GLU A 591 32.61 25.81 -8.24
CA GLU A 591 31.33 25.16 -7.98
C GLU A 591 30.73 25.66 -6.66
N MET A 592 31.53 25.77 -5.61
CA MET A 592 31.08 26.25 -4.30
C MET A 592 30.56 27.73 -4.39
N ALA A 593 31.20 28.59 -5.12
CA ALA A 593 30.76 29.97 -5.26
C ALA A 593 29.41 30.06 -6.00
N PHE A 594 29.20 29.26 -7.04
CA PHE A 594 27.93 29.19 -7.75
C PHE A 594 26.83 28.46 -6.94
N HIS A 595 27.19 27.48 -6.14
CA HIS A 595 26.26 26.86 -5.19
C HIS A 595 25.74 27.91 -4.20
N ILE A 596 26.60 28.71 -3.61
CA ILE A 596 26.20 29.78 -2.70
C ILE A 596 25.38 30.84 -3.42
N ALA A 597 25.76 31.21 -4.64
CA ALA A 597 24.99 32.19 -5.46
C ALA A 597 23.57 31.66 -5.74
N GLY A 598 23.41 30.37 -6.05
CA GLY A 598 22.11 29.74 -6.23
C GLY A 598 21.27 29.73 -4.94
N SER A 599 21.88 29.41 -3.83
CA SER A 599 21.22 29.46 -2.51
C SER A 599 20.73 30.87 -2.16
N LEU A 600 21.55 31.88 -2.38
CA LEU A 600 21.18 33.27 -2.14
C LEU A 600 20.08 33.74 -3.11
N ALA A 601 20.13 33.32 -4.37
CA ALA A 601 19.10 33.62 -5.36
C ALA A 601 17.73 33.11 -4.90
N PHE A 602 17.67 31.87 -4.43
CA PHE A 602 16.43 31.27 -3.92
C PHE A 602 15.90 32.00 -2.69
N LYS A 603 16.74 32.34 -1.72
CA LYS A 603 16.34 33.07 -0.52
C LYS A 603 15.76 34.46 -0.86
N ASP A 604 16.33 35.14 -1.82
CA ASP A 604 15.80 36.42 -2.30
C ASP A 604 14.47 36.24 -3.07
N ALA A 605 14.39 35.20 -3.88
CA ALA A 605 13.14 34.82 -4.57
C ALA A 605 12.00 34.54 -3.60
N MET A 606 12.25 33.83 -2.51
CA MET A 606 11.24 33.58 -1.48
C MET A 606 10.71 34.88 -0.87
N LYS A 607 11.56 35.84 -0.60
CA LYS A 607 11.14 37.16 -0.06
C LYS A 607 10.23 37.91 -1.01
N LYS A 608 10.50 37.84 -2.32
CA LYS A 608 9.79 38.57 -3.37
C LYS A 608 8.58 37.81 -3.93
N GLY A 609 8.55 36.48 -3.78
CA GLY A 609 7.56 35.60 -4.38
C GLY A 609 6.25 35.46 -3.60
N GLU A 610 6.00 36.30 -2.59
CA GLU A 610 4.84 36.22 -1.71
C GLU A 610 4.63 34.78 -1.17
N PRO A 611 5.54 34.29 -0.31
CA PRO A 611 5.50 32.94 0.16
C PRO A 611 4.27 32.67 1.03
N VAL A 612 3.75 31.45 0.93
CA VAL A 612 2.63 30.95 1.72
C VAL A 612 3.02 29.69 2.46
N LEU A 613 2.40 29.49 3.62
CA LEU A 613 2.48 28.25 4.36
C LEU A 613 1.45 27.27 3.80
N LEU A 614 1.86 26.01 3.60
CA LEU A 614 1.00 24.93 3.15
C LEU A 614 0.73 23.94 4.28
N GLU A 615 -0.50 23.46 4.37
CA GLU A 615 -0.91 22.44 5.31
C GLU A 615 -1.48 21.21 4.60
N PRO A 616 -1.31 20.00 5.15
CA PRO A 616 -1.93 18.80 4.61
C PRO A 616 -3.44 18.81 4.85
N ILE A 617 -4.18 18.52 3.79
CA ILE A 617 -5.63 18.35 3.80
C ILE A 617 -5.94 16.88 3.71
N MET A 618 -6.78 16.42 4.63
CA MET A 618 -7.20 15.03 4.72
C MET A 618 -8.60 14.84 4.10
N LYS A 619 -8.75 13.79 3.31
CA LYS A 619 -10.06 13.31 2.91
C LYS A 619 -10.63 12.49 4.05
N VAL A 620 -11.75 12.92 4.60
CA VAL A 620 -12.41 12.30 5.74
C VAL A 620 -13.75 11.71 5.30
N GLU A 621 -14.00 10.49 5.70
CA GLU A 621 -15.28 9.81 5.51
C GLU A 621 -15.77 9.34 6.88
N VAL A 622 -16.96 9.77 7.24
CA VAL A 622 -17.58 9.44 8.52
C VAL A 622 -18.86 8.65 8.28
N THR A 623 -18.97 7.49 8.89
CA THR A 623 -20.16 6.65 8.87
C THR A 623 -20.87 6.74 10.21
N MET A 624 -22.17 7.01 10.20
CA MET A 624 -22.96 7.16 11.41
C MET A 624 -24.44 6.83 11.15
N PRO A 625 -25.23 6.55 12.20
CA PRO A 625 -26.69 6.56 12.10
C PRO A 625 -27.20 7.94 11.69
N GLU A 626 -28.29 7.99 10.93
CA GLU A 626 -28.84 9.24 10.38
C GLU A 626 -29.13 10.32 11.44
N GLU A 627 -29.52 9.92 12.65
CA GLU A 627 -29.81 10.82 13.77
C GLU A 627 -28.62 11.70 14.20
N TYR A 628 -27.36 11.27 13.94
CA TYR A 628 -26.14 12.00 14.28
C TYR A 628 -25.52 12.76 13.10
N MET A 629 -26.11 12.67 11.91
CA MET A 629 -25.53 13.28 10.72
C MET A 629 -25.37 14.81 10.85
N GLY A 630 -26.35 15.49 11.42
CA GLY A 630 -26.28 16.93 11.66
C GLY A 630 -25.14 17.34 12.58
N ASP A 631 -24.95 16.60 13.66
CA ASP A 631 -23.85 16.85 14.62
C ASP A 631 -22.48 16.61 14.00
N VAL A 632 -22.36 15.57 13.19
CA VAL A 632 -21.11 15.24 12.46
C VAL A 632 -20.77 16.31 11.43
N ILE A 633 -21.74 16.75 10.64
CA ILE A 633 -21.55 17.84 9.65
C ILE A 633 -21.16 19.14 10.35
N GLY A 634 -21.85 19.48 11.45
CA GLY A 634 -21.54 20.66 12.26
C GLY A 634 -20.11 20.62 12.81
N ASP A 635 -19.67 19.47 13.28
CA ASP A 635 -18.33 19.29 13.81
C ASP A 635 -17.26 19.40 12.71
N ILE A 636 -17.45 18.75 11.56
CA ILE A 636 -16.53 18.85 10.42
C ILE A 636 -16.39 20.31 9.97
N ASN A 637 -17.50 21.04 9.85
CA ASN A 637 -17.47 22.46 9.50
C ASN A 637 -16.73 23.31 10.54
N SER A 638 -16.89 23.01 11.82
CA SER A 638 -16.16 23.69 12.90
C SER A 638 -14.65 23.47 12.85
N ARG A 639 -14.19 22.38 12.22
CA ARG A 639 -12.79 22.02 12.00
C ARG A 639 -12.23 22.54 10.68
N ARG A 640 -12.76 23.63 10.15
CA ARG A 640 -12.42 24.18 8.83
C ARG A 640 -12.62 23.19 7.67
N GLY A 641 -13.48 22.20 7.88
CA GLY A 641 -13.78 21.19 6.89
C GLY A 641 -14.72 21.70 5.80
N ARG A 642 -14.63 21.07 4.63
CA ARG A 642 -15.52 21.30 3.49
C ARG A 642 -16.23 19.98 3.17
N ILE A 643 -17.55 19.96 3.28
CA ILE A 643 -18.35 18.78 2.92
C ILE A 643 -18.35 18.62 1.41
N GLU A 644 -17.98 17.45 0.92
CA GLU A 644 -18.00 17.08 -0.49
C GLU A 644 -19.31 16.41 -0.88
N GLY A 645 -19.81 15.50 -0.06
CA GLY A 645 -21.00 14.73 -0.34
C GLY A 645 -21.50 13.92 0.83
N MET A 646 -22.68 13.37 0.65
CA MET A 646 -23.34 12.50 1.60
C MET A 646 -24.03 11.37 0.83
N ASP A 647 -23.91 10.14 1.33
CA ASP A 647 -24.54 8.96 0.74
C ASP A 647 -25.27 8.12 1.80
N ASP A 648 -26.23 7.35 1.32
CA ASP A 648 -26.94 6.36 2.13
C ASP A 648 -26.15 5.05 2.17
N LEU A 649 -25.93 4.54 3.38
CA LEU A 649 -25.54 3.16 3.64
C LEU A 649 -26.75 2.39 4.14
N GLY A 650 -26.89 1.14 3.75
CA GLY A 650 -27.95 0.29 4.28
C GLY A 650 -27.95 0.24 5.82
N GLY A 651 -28.73 1.17 6.45
CA GLY A 651 -28.79 1.33 7.91
C GLY A 651 -28.00 2.50 8.51
N GLY A 652 -27.45 3.40 7.70
CA GLY A 652 -26.72 4.59 8.16
C GLY A 652 -26.45 5.58 7.04
N LYS A 653 -25.65 6.60 7.35
CA LYS A 653 -25.23 7.66 6.42
C LYS A 653 -23.71 7.74 6.35
N ILE A 654 -23.18 8.14 5.20
CA ILE A 654 -21.79 8.55 5.03
C ILE A 654 -21.72 10.03 4.77
N VAL A 655 -20.83 10.72 5.46
CA VAL A 655 -20.46 12.11 5.18
C VAL A 655 -19.01 12.13 4.71
N ARG A 656 -18.75 12.72 3.54
CA ARG A 656 -17.40 12.91 2.99
C ARG A 656 -17.05 14.37 2.99
N GLY A 657 -15.79 14.66 3.30
CA GLY A 657 -15.29 16.01 3.30
C GLY A 657 -13.77 16.09 3.35
N TYR A 658 -13.29 17.31 3.20
CA TYR A 658 -11.85 17.63 3.31
C TYR A 658 -11.63 18.48 4.55
N VAL A 659 -10.71 18.04 5.40
CA VAL A 659 -10.41 18.70 6.67
C VAL A 659 -8.90 18.84 6.83
N PRO A 660 -8.38 20.00 7.26
CA PRO A 660 -6.95 20.14 7.59
C PRO A 660 -6.54 19.16 8.70
N LEU A 661 -5.40 18.52 8.55
CA LEU A 661 -4.89 17.55 9.53
C LEU A 661 -4.76 18.15 10.92
N SER A 662 -4.36 19.41 11.03
CA SER A 662 -4.22 20.13 12.31
C SER A 662 -5.50 20.17 13.15
N GLU A 663 -6.66 20.09 12.49
CA GLU A 663 -7.98 20.10 13.13
C GLU A 663 -8.51 18.70 13.45
N MET A 664 -7.81 17.66 13.04
CA MET A 664 -8.26 16.26 13.18
C MET A 664 -7.69 15.55 14.41
N PHE A 665 -6.73 16.14 15.10
CA PHE A 665 -6.20 15.55 16.33
C PHE A 665 -7.29 15.39 17.39
N GLY A 666 -7.41 14.19 17.95
CA GLY A 666 -8.44 13.87 18.93
C GLY A 666 -9.84 13.63 18.36
N TYR A 667 -10.01 13.65 17.04
CA TYR A 667 -11.31 13.49 16.40
C TYR A 667 -12.00 12.16 16.75
N SER A 668 -11.27 11.07 16.91
CA SER A 668 -11.82 9.77 17.30
C SER A 668 -12.62 9.84 18.60
N THR A 669 -12.11 10.54 19.60
CA THR A 669 -12.77 10.73 20.88
C THR A 669 -14.01 11.60 20.76
N ASP A 670 -13.91 12.71 20.01
CA ASP A 670 -15.03 13.62 19.80
C ASP A 670 -16.16 12.95 19.02
N LEU A 671 -15.84 12.19 17.98
CA LEU A 671 -16.82 11.43 17.19
C LEU A 671 -17.56 10.40 18.05
N ARG A 672 -16.83 9.62 18.86
CA ARG A 672 -17.45 8.65 19.77
C ARG A 672 -18.38 9.32 20.78
N SER A 673 -17.97 10.45 21.34
CA SER A 673 -18.79 11.21 22.28
C SER A 673 -20.10 11.72 21.64
N ARG A 674 -20.04 12.26 20.41
CA ARG A 674 -21.18 12.80 19.70
C ARG A 674 -22.13 11.74 19.15
N THR A 675 -21.62 10.55 18.82
CA THR A 675 -22.39 9.46 18.20
C THR A 675 -22.70 8.32 19.16
N GLN A 676 -22.43 8.50 20.46
CA GLN A 676 -22.59 7.45 21.49
C GLN A 676 -21.87 6.13 21.12
N GLY A 677 -20.67 6.25 20.55
CA GLY A 677 -19.85 5.13 20.13
C GLY A 677 -20.26 4.46 18.81
N ARG A 678 -21.29 4.96 18.12
CA ARG A 678 -21.83 4.35 16.89
C ARG A 678 -21.26 4.92 15.60
N GLY A 679 -20.47 5.99 15.66
CA GLY A 679 -19.78 6.59 14.50
C GLY A 679 -18.39 6.00 14.29
N ASN A 680 -18.06 5.76 13.04
CA ASN A 680 -16.70 5.41 12.61
C ASN A 680 -16.21 6.41 11.56
N TYR A 681 -14.92 6.61 11.46
CA TYR A 681 -14.32 7.44 10.41
C TYR A 681 -13.07 6.82 9.84
N SER A 682 -12.77 7.22 8.64
CA SER A 682 -11.46 7.03 8.01
C SER A 682 -10.94 8.36 7.48
N MET A 683 -9.63 8.48 7.42
CA MET A 683 -8.95 9.70 7.05
C MET A 683 -7.74 9.37 6.19
N PHE A 684 -7.62 10.04 5.03
CA PHE A 684 -6.53 9.83 4.08
C PHE A 684 -5.90 11.16 3.72
N PHE A 685 -4.59 11.19 3.57
CA PHE A 685 -3.93 12.34 2.99
C PHE A 685 -4.39 12.54 1.53
N GLU A 686 -4.81 13.76 1.19
CA GLU A 686 -5.24 14.12 -0.17
C GLU A 686 -4.22 15.04 -0.84
N LYS A 687 -3.94 16.19 -0.24
CA LYS A 687 -3.09 17.22 -0.82
C LYS A 687 -2.65 18.26 0.19
N TYR A 688 -1.70 19.11 -0.22
CA TYR A 688 -1.34 20.33 0.49
C TYR A 688 -2.12 21.52 -0.08
N GLU A 689 -2.60 22.41 0.78
CA GLU A 689 -3.25 23.68 0.43
C GLU A 689 -2.68 24.85 1.25
N PRO A 690 -2.75 26.09 0.72
CA PRO A 690 -2.37 27.27 1.48
C PRO A 690 -3.19 27.44 2.76
N VAL A 691 -2.51 27.77 3.83
CA VAL A 691 -3.12 28.04 5.14
C VAL A 691 -3.73 29.44 5.13
N PRO A 692 -4.92 29.66 5.72
CA PRO A 692 -5.47 31.00 5.92
C PRO A 692 -4.51 31.89 6.73
N LYS A 693 -4.45 33.18 6.44
CA LYS A 693 -3.50 34.11 7.07
C LYS A 693 -3.54 34.10 8.60
N SER A 694 -4.75 34.04 9.19
CA SER A 694 -4.91 34.00 10.64
C SER A 694 -4.34 32.72 11.29
N VAL A 695 -4.43 31.60 10.58
CA VAL A 695 -3.87 30.33 11.03
C VAL A 695 -2.35 30.32 10.83
N GLN A 696 -1.88 30.87 9.71
CA GLN A 696 -0.44 31.02 9.44
C GLN A 696 0.26 31.82 10.53
N GLU A 697 -0.29 32.97 10.94
CA GLU A 697 0.24 33.81 12.03
C GLU A 697 0.31 33.03 13.34
N LYS A 698 -0.71 32.25 13.65
CA LYS A 698 -0.75 31.41 14.85
C LYS A 698 0.29 30.30 14.83
N VAL A 699 0.45 29.63 13.71
CA VAL A 699 1.46 28.56 13.54
C VAL A 699 2.87 29.11 13.67
N LEU A 700 3.16 30.23 13.00
CA LEU A 700 4.49 30.87 13.04
C LEU A 700 4.82 31.47 14.41
N SER A 701 3.83 32.02 15.12
CA SER A 701 4.06 32.52 16.48
C SER A 701 4.34 31.40 17.49
N ASN A 702 3.68 30.26 17.37
CA ASN A 702 3.92 29.11 18.22
C ASN A 702 5.31 28.47 18.00
N LYS A 703 5.87 28.59 16.81
CA LYS A 703 7.22 28.09 16.51
C LYS A 703 8.32 28.99 17.11
N ASN A 704 8.03 30.27 17.30
CA ASN A 704 8.96 31.26 17.85
C ASN A 704 8.88 31.38 19.38
N ALA A 705 7.94 30.71 20.03
CA ALA A 705 7.76 30.61 21.48
C ALA A 705 8.37 29.31 22.03
#